data_ecd5e1df0c0de28317a173bc3794597b
#
_entry.id   ecd5e1df0c0de28317a173bc3794597b
#
_cell.length_a   1.000
_cell.length_b   1.000
_cell.length_c   1.000
_cell.angle_alpha   90.00
_cell.angle_beta   90.00
_cell.angle_gamma   90.00
#
_symmetry.space_group_name_H-M   'P 1'
#
loop_
_entity.id
_entity.type
_entity.pdbx_description
1 polymer ?
#
loop_
_entity_poly.entity_id
_entity_poly.type
_entity_poly.pdbx_seq_one_letter_code
_entity_poly.pdbx_strand_id
1 'polypeptide(L)'
;MTFDPSHFWGEAVSTAVYLINRQPSSKLAGKCPGEVLFGTPRYDHLRVFGCTCYVLLAPRERTKLTAQSVECVFLGYSPEHKGYRCYDPSSRRIRISRDVTFAENRPFFYNSSTHSSYSPIESTSFMCLPPISPTTNAPVTPPSTVPFTTPSSSSTIPPIPISISPPSHTSPSPAPAPSHSFSKPPVTQVYIRRSSTTTSASPDAPAVDDSTNVDESHTVPVAPDLLQDGQRYNLRDRTVFGYPRANVVVGEPSTYQEASLIPEWQLAMSEELAFLDRTGTWDIVPLPSQVVPITSKWVFKIKTKSDGSIERYKARLVARGFQQTQGRDYDETFAPVAHMTTVRTLIAVAASSSWTISQMDVKNAFLHSDLHEEVYMHPPPGVDAPSGYVCRLRRALYGLKQAPRSWFERFASVIRDAGFSSSEHDPALFIHLSPRGRTLLLLYVDDMLITGDDPEHISHVKKQLSEQFQMSDLGPLSYFLGIEVLQSTKGYYLSQSKYILDLVARSGLSDHRRAATPMELNLKLRPSDGKPLEDPSRYRHIVGSLVYLTVTRPDIAHAVHILSQFVSAPTSVHYGHLLRVLRYLRGTSSQCLFYARDSPLHLHAYSDATWASDPINRHSVTGYCIFLGSSPIAWKSKKQAAVSRSSTEAELRALATTTSEIIWLRWLLADFGISCDGPTPLLCDNTSAIQIAHDPVKHELTKHIGVDASFTRSHCHQKTIDLQYVPSELQVADFFTKAQTQEQHWFNMLKLNASDPPLPP
;
A
#
# COMPACT_ATOMS: atom_id res chain seq x y z
N MET A 1 30.46 -6.91 -19.56
CA MET A 1 29.93 -7.27 -18.23
C MET A 1 28.53 -7.77 -18.44
N THR A 2 28.32 -9.06 -18.51
CA THR A 2 26.99 -9.65 -18.57
C THR A 2 26.50 -9.79 -17.14
N PHE A 3 25.82 -8.77 -16.71
CA PHE A 3 25.01 -8.74 -15.51
C PHE A 3 23.66 -9.32 -15.88
N ASP A 4 23.02 -10.13 -15.04
CA ASP A 4 21.58 -10.32 -15.15
C ASP A 4 20.89 -9.11 -14.48
N PRO A 5 20.47 -8.10 -15.28
CA PRO A 5 20.06 -6.80 -14.76
C PRO A 5 18.67 -6.83 -14.12
N SER A 6 17.90 -7.87 -14.38
CA SER A 6 16.46 -7.88 -14.03
C SER A 6 16.20 -7.94 -12.53
N HIS A 7 17.08 -8.56 -11.75
CA HIS A 7 16.88 -8.71 -10.30
C HIS A 7 17.46 -7.58 -9.44
N PHE A 8 18.49 -6.87 -9.93
CA PHE A 8 19.23 -5.88 -9.15
C PHE A 8 19.23 -4.48 -9.73
N TRP A 9 18.33 -4.20 -10.69
CA TRP A 9 18.28 -2.88 -11.33
C TRP A 9 18.00 -1.74 -10.34
N GLY A 10 17.14 -1.98 -9.33
CA GLY A 10 16.85 -1.00 -8.28
C GLY A 10 18.08 -0.68 -7.43
N GLU A 11 18.92 -1.68 -7.13
CA GLU A 11 20.19 -1.51 -6.43
C GLU A 11 21.22 -0.79 -7.32
N ALA A 12 21.21 -1.09 -8.61
CA ALA A 12 22.07 -0.42 -9.58
C ALA A 12 21.72 1.08 -9.69
N VAL A 13 20.43 1.43 -9.78
CA VAL A 13 19.97 2.82 -9.78
C VAL A 13 20.32 3.53 -8.49
N SER A 14 20.06 2.91 -7.34
CA SER A 14 20.39 3.50 -6.03
C SER A 14 21.89 3.76 -5.89
N THR A 15 22.72 2.84 -6.38
CA THR A 15 24.19 2.99 -6.37
C THR A 15 24.64 4.05 -7.36
N ALA A 16 24.03 4.12 -8.56
CA ALA A 16 24.31 5.18 -9.54
C ALA A 16 24.00 6.58 -8.97
N VAL A 17 22.84 6.76 -8.35
CA VAL A 17 22.49 8.01 -7.66
C VAL A 17 23.49 8.35 -6.54
N TYR A 18 23.92 7.36 -5.76
CA TYR A 18 24.94 7.54 -4.73
C TYR A 18 26.27 8.04 -5.30
N LEU A 19 26.70 7.51 -6.46
CA LEU A 19 27.93 7.88 -7.16
C LEU A 19 27.79 9.23 -7.85
N ILE A 20 26.68 9.51 -8.55
CA ILE A 20 26.40 10.80 -9.20
C ILE A 20 26.48 11.94 -8.20
N ASN A 21 25.93 11.78 -7.01
CA ASN A 21 26.00 12.78 -5.95
C ASN A 21 27.42 13.05 -5.44
N ARG A 22 28.41 12.24 -5.85
CA ARG A 22 29.84 12.39 -5.52
C ARG A 22 30.71 12.77 -6.70
N GLN A 23 30.12 12.97 -7.89
CA GLN A 23 30.85 13.44 -9.07
C GLN A 23 30.89 14.97 -9.10
N PRO A 24 32.05 15.59 -9.36
CA PRO A 24 32.17 17.02 -9.55
C PRO A 24 31.32 17.49 -10.75
N SER A 25 30.64 18.62 -10.59
CA SER A 25 29.78 19.20 -11.61
C SER A 25 30.26 20.61 -11.98
N SER A 26 30.35 20.90 -13.26
CA SER A 26 30.66 22.25 -13.77
C SER A 26 29.62 23.29 -13.32
N LYS A 27 28.36 22.87 -13.13
CA LYS A 27 27.27 23.73 -12.65
C LYS A 27 27.42 24.12 -11.16
N LEU A 28 28.21 23.36 -10.42
CA LEU A 28 28.51 23.61 -9.00
C LEU A 28 29.96 24.08 -8.79
N ALA A 29 30.53 24.76 -9.77
CA ALA A 29 31.89 25.26 -9.71
C ALA A 29 32.94 24.18 -9.36
N GLY A 30 32.80 22.99 -9.91
CA GLY A 30 33.69 21.85 -9.68
C GLY A 30 33.41 21.06 -8.40
N LYS A 31 32.43 21.44 -7.59
CA LYS A 31 31.99 20.67 -6.44
C LYS A 31 30.99 19.58 -6.83
N CYS A 32 30.92 18.53 -6.03
CA CYS A 32 29.87 17.51 -6.21
C CYS A 32 28.60 17.89 -5.42
N PRO A 33 27.41 17.40 -5.84
CA PRO A 33 26.17 17.65 -5.08
C PRO A 33 26.26 17.27 -3.61
N GLY A 34 26.90 16.13 -3.31
CA GLY A 34 27.11 15.67 -1.94
C GLY A 34 28.02 16.58 -1.11
N GLU A 35 29.00 17.24 -1.74
CA GLU A 35 29.89 18.20 -1.09
C GLU A 35 29.15 19.47 -0.68
N VAL A 36 28.28 19.96 -1.53
CA VAL A 36 27.45 21.14 -1.27
C VAL A 36 26.49 20.89 -0.09
N LEU A 37 25.99 19.66 0.05
CA LEU A 37 24.98 19.31 1.06
C LEU A 37 25.60 18.83 2.39
N PHE A 38 26.71 18.08 2.32
CA PHE A 38 27.22 17.32 3.49
C PHE A 38 28.68 17.61 3.83
N GLY A 39 29.34 18.55 3.14
CA GLY A 39 30.78 18.84 3.26
C GLY A 39 31.62 17.88 2.42
N THR A 40 32.97 17.98 2.57
CA THR A 40 33.94 17.27 1.72
C THR A 40 33.66 15.76 1.69
N PRO A 41 33.40 15.18 0.51
CA PRO A 41 33.06 13.77 0.39
C PRO A 41 34.31 12.89 0.57
N ARG A 42 34.11 11.70 1.16
CA ARG A 42 35.13 10.66 1.18
C ARG A 42 34.90 9.71 0.04
N TYR A 43 35.99 9.29 -0.62
CA TYR A 43 35.95 8.37 -1.79
C TYR A 43 36.61 7.01 -1.48
N ASP A 44 37.34 6.88 -0.39
CA ASP A 44 38.09 5.71 0.01
C ASP A 44 37.23 4.42 0.19
N HIS A 45 35.92 4.61 0.40
CA HIS A 45 34.94 3.55 0.56
C HIS A 45 34.21 3.15 -0.73
N LEU A 46 34.47 3.82 -1.86
CA LEU A 46 33.81 3.50 -3.12
C LEU A 46 34.34 2.16 -3.69
N ARG A 47 33.45 1.34 -4.24
CA ARG A 47 33.73 0.01 -4.75
C ARG A 47 32.98 -0.23 -6.06
N VAL A 48 33.48 -1.16 -6.87
CA VAL A 48 32.91 -1.51 -8.18
C VAL A 48 31.63 -2.31 -7.99
N PHE A 49 30.51 -1.77 -8.45
CA PHE A 49 29.21 -2.43 -8.39
C PHE A 49 29.22 -3.77 -9.15
N GLY A 50 28.67 -4.83 -8.55
CA GLY A 50 28.64 -6.17 -9.14
C GLY A 50 29.92 -6.97 -9.00
N CYS A 51 30.95 -6.45 -8.33
CA CYS A 51 32.14 -7.21 -8.05
C CYS A 51 31.89 -8.29 -6.98
N THR A 52 32.73 -9.32 -7.00
CA THR A 52 32.78 -10.32 -5.92
C THR A 52 33.27 -9.68 -4.64
N CYS A 53 32.59 -9.98 -3.55
CA CYS A 53 33.02 -9.56 -2.22
C CYS A 53 32.81 -10.70 -1.19
N TYR A 54 33.53 -10.63 -0.09
CA TYR A 54 33.48 -11.61 0.99
C TYR A 54 33.04 -10.92 2.26
N VAL A 55 31.86 -11.31 2.75
CA VAL A 55 31.25 -10.75 3.97
C VAL A 55 31.59 -11.64 5.15
N LEU A 56 32.20 -11.06 6.19
CA LEU A 56 32.49 -11.77 7.43
C LEU A 56 31.17 -12.16 8.11
N LEU A 57 30.99 -13.45 8.37
CA LEU A 57 29.79 -13.98 9.00
C LEU A 57 29.69 -13.52 10.47
N ALA A 58 28.47 -13.30 10.95
CA ALA A 58 28.24 -12.98 12.36
C ALA A 58 28.70 -14.14 13.27
N PRO A 59 29.13 -13.89 14.52
CA PRO A 59 29.58 -14.94 15.43
C PRO A 59 28.63 -16.11 15.63
N ARG A 60 27.31 -15.86 15.45
CA ARG A 60 26.25 -16.87 15.55
C ARG A 60 26.17 -17.79 14.31
N GLU A 61 26.69 -17.35 13.19
CA GLU A 61 26.68 -18.06 11.90
C GLU A 61 28.02 -18.80 11.64
N ARG A 62 29.02 -18.62 12.50
CA ARG A 62 30.36 -19.22 12.39
C ARG A 62 30.52 -20.44 13.30
N THR A 63 31.17 -21.47 12.77
CA THR A 63 31.72 -22.57 13.57
C THR A 63 33.24 -22.65 13.34
N LYS A 64 33.95 -23.37 14.20
CA LYS A 64 35.42 -23.53 14.05
C LYS A 64 35.83 -24.25 12.75
N LEU A 65 34.88 -24.97 12.13
CA LEU A 65 35.12 -25.80 10.95
C LEU A 65 34.49 -25.26 9.67
N THR A 66 33.76 -24.15 9.74
CA THR A 66 33.12 -23.52 8.56
C THR A 66 33.90 -22.28 8.12
N ALA A 67 33.73 -21.89 6.85
CA ALA A 67 34.27 -20.67 6.32
C ALA A 67 33.83 -19.44 7.19
N GLN A 68 34.78 -18.56 7.50
CA GLN A 68 34.54 -17.40 8.35
C GLN A 68 33.80 -16.28 7.59
N SER A 69 33.84 -16.32 6.26
CA SER A 69 33.17 -15.36 5.37
C SER A 69 32.38 -16.11 4.30
N VAL A 70 31.38 -15.41 3.76
CA VAL A 70 30.55 -15.87 2.65
C VAL A 70 30.81 -15.02 1.41
N GLU A 71 30.91 -15.68 0.25
CA GLU A 71 31.07 -15.01 -1.04
C GLU A 71 29.75 -14.36 -1.45
N CYS A 72 29.79 -13.07 -1.79
CA CYS A 72 28.64 -12.23 -2.08
C CYS A 72 28.88 -11.37 -3.31
N VAL A 73 27.81 -10.81 -3.85
CA VAL A 73 27.84 -9.76 -4.89
C VAL A 73 27.71 -8.40 -4.22
N PHE A 74 28.57 -7.46 -4.55
CA PHE A 74 28.44 -6.10 -4.06
C PHE A 74 27.32 -5.36 -4.81
N LEU A 75 26.30 -4.89 -4.08
CA LEU A 75 25.13 -4.20 -4.62
C LEU A 75 25.01 -2.71 -4.24
N GLY A 76 25.99 -2.16 -3.51
CA GLY A 76 26.00 -0.74 -3.21
C GLY A 76 26.03 -0.40 -1.72
N TYR A 77 25.49 0.76 -1.38
CA TYR A 77 25.62 1.39 -0.07
C TYR A 77 24.27 1.45 0.63
N SER A 78 24.23 1.16 1.93
CA SER A 78 23.00 1.24 2.70
C SER A 78 22.65 2.71 3.02
N PRO A 79 21.43 3.17 2.72
CA PRO A 79 20.98 4.53 3.09
C PRO A 79 20.71 4.67 4.58
N GLU A 80 20.38 3.57 5.28
CA GLU A 80 19.93 3.58 6.68
C GLU A 80 21.08 3.27 7.67
N HIS A 81 22.07 2.49 7.22
CA HIS A 81 23.15 2.00 8.08
C HIS A 81 24.52 2.23 7.44
N LYS A 82 25.53 2.52 8.24
CA LYS A 82 26.91 2.54 7.74
C LYS A 82 27.35 1.12 7.38
N GLY A 83 27.37 0.79 6.08
CA GLY A 83 27.79 -0.54 5.59
C GLY A 83 27.51 -0.73 4.11
N TYR A 84 28.09 -1.79 3.59
CA TYR A 84 27.96 -2.24 2.22
C TYR A 84 26.78 -3.20 2.10
N ARG A 85 26.00 -3.08 1.05
CA ARG A 85 24.93 -4.01 0.69
C ARG A 85 25.51 -5.09 -0.19
N CYS A 86 25.50 -6.32 0.30
CA CYS A 86 26.10 -7.48 -0.38
C CYS A 86 25.04 -8.58 -0.48
N TYR A 87 24.78 -9.07 -1.67
CA TYR A 87 23.86 -10.19 -1.88
C TYR A 87 24.58 -11.51 -1.67
N ASP A 88 24.07 -12.32 -0.77
CA ASP A 88 24.53 -13.66 -0.48
C ASP A 88 23.70 -14.67 -1.28
N PRO A 89 24.24 -15.29 -2.35
CA PRO A 89 23.51 -16.21 -3.19
C PRO A 89 23.13 -17.51 -2.49
N SER A 90 23.95 -17.93 -1.50
CA SER A 90 23.71 -19.19 -0.78
C SER A 90 22.50 -19.11 0.13
N SER A 91 22.29 -17.98 0.80
CA SER A 91 21.11 -17.71 1.65
C SER A 91 20.04 -16.88 0.96
N ARG A 92 20.25 -16.44 -0.29
CA ARG A 92 19.37 -15.57 -1.10
C ARG A 92 18.90 -14.32 -0.35
N ARG A 93 19.79 -13.69 0.42
CA ARG A 93 19.49 -12.48 1.20
C ARG A 93 20.53 -11.39 1.01
N ILE A 94 20.13 -10.14 1.19
CA ILE A 94 21.04 -9.01 1.23
C ILE A 94 21.60 -8.90 2.66
N ARG A 95 22.92 -8.92 2.77
CA ARG A 95 23.67 -8.66 4.01
C ARG A 95 24.13 -7.21 4.02
N ILE A 96 23.99 -6.51 5.14
CA ILE A 96 24.58 -5.20 5.36
C ILE A 96 25.72 -5.35 6.34
N SER A 97 26.96 -5.12 5.89
CA SER A 97 28.15 -5.31 6.72
C SER A 97 29.17 -4.19 6.46
N ARG A 98 29.99 -3.91 7.48
CA ARG A 98 31.21 -3.10 7.35
C ARG A 98 32.45 -3.94 7.11
N ASP A 99 32.40 -5.20 7.55
CA ASP A 99 33.50 -6.16 7.47
C ASP A 99 33.36 -6.94 6.16
N VAL A 100 33.81 -6.30 5.08
CA VAL A 100 33.71 -6.80 3.71
C VAL A 100 35.07 -6.67 3.02
N THR A 101 35.56 -7.77 2.46
CA THR A 101 36.73 -7.79 1.59
C THR A 101 36.28 -7.83 0.14
N PHE A 102 36.83 -6.95 -0.71
CA PHE A 102 36.42 -6.81 -2.11
C PHE A 102 37.44 -7.39 -3.07
N ALA A 103 36.97 -8.10 -4.08
CA ALA A 103 37.74 -8.52 -5.25
C ALA A 103 37.20 -7.76 -6.48
N GLU A 104 37.54 -6.47 -6.58
CA GLU A 104 36.95 -5.54 -7.56
C GLU A 104 37.28 -5.87 -9.03
N ASN A 105 38.36 -6.62 -9.26
CA ASN A 105 38.75 -7.12 -10.56
C ASN A 105 38.01 -8.41 -10.98
N ARG A 106 37.16 -8.96 -10.11
CA ARG A 106 36.39 -10.19 -10.34
C ARG A 106 34.89 -9.87 -10.36
N PRO A 107 34.24 -9.78 -11.56
CA PRO A 107 32.79 -9.71 -11.65
C PRO A 107 32.18 -11.00 -11.09
N PHE A 108 31.11 -10.91 -10.31
CA PHE A 108 30.50 -12.11 -9.72
C PHE A 108 29.77 -12.94 -10.79
N PHE A 109 29.02 -12.30 -11.68
CA PHE A 109 28.27 -12.94 -12.76
C PHE A 109 29.12 -12.95 -14.05
N TYR A 110 30.13 -13.80 -14.11
CA TYR A 110 30.91 -14.00 -15.34
C TYR A 110 30.50 -15.35 -15.98
N ASN A 111 29.76 -15.29 -17.10
CA ASN A 111 29.46 -16.49 -17.88
C ASN A 111 30.69 -16.92 -18.68
N SER A 112 31.27 -18.09 -18.32
CA SER A 112 32.40 -18.72 -19.01
C SER A 112 32.03 -19.43 -20.34
N SER A 113 30.90 -19.12 -20.94
CA SER A 113 30.45 -19.77 -22.18
C SER A 113 30.26 -18.77 -23.33
N THR A 114 31.38 -18.20 -23.78
CA THR A 114 31.58 -17.77 -25.18
C THR A 114 33.08 -17.54 -25.40
N HIS A 115 33.81 -18.60 -25.82
CA HIS A 115 35.07 -18.39 -26.47
C HIS A 115 34.80 -17.76 -27.86
N SER A 116 35.04 -16.48 -27.97
CA SER A 116 35.39 -15.84 -29.23
C SER A 116 36.55 -14.88 -28.97
N SER A 117 37.61 -15.15 -29.69
CA SER A 117 38.90 -14.49 -29.71
C SER A 117 38.81 -12.98 -29.71
N TYR A 118 39.25 -12.33 -28.64
CA TYR A 118 39.70 -10.96 -28.65
C TYR A 118 41.01 -10.83 -27.86
N SER A 119 42.05 -10.37 -28.54
CA SER A 119 43.35 -10.02 -28.00
C SER A 119 43.26 -8.92 -26.93
N PRO A 120 44.18 -8.86 -25.96
CA PRO A 120 44.15 -7.84 -24.92
C PRO A 120 44.46 -6.45 -25.53
N ILE A 121 43.53 -5.55 -25.40
CA ILE A 121 43.77 -4.13 -25.64
C ILE A 121 44.19 -3.53 -24.30
N GLU A 122 45.36 -2.90 -24.38
CA GLU A 122 46.01 -2.16 -23.30
C GLU A 122 45.07 -1.12 -22.65
N SER A 123 45.24 -1.02 -21.36
CA SER A 123 44.68 0.04 -20.53
C SER A 123 45.00 1.44 -21.08
N THR A 124 43.99 2.14 -21.58
CA THR A 124 43.88 3.62 -21.50
C THR A 124 42.51 4.10 -21.97
N SER A 125 42.01 5.08 -21.29
CA SER A 125 40.89 5.98 -21.61
C SER A 125 39.53 5.61 -21.00
N PHE A 126 39.26 6.25 -19.91
CA PHE A 126 37.94 6.71 -19.53
C PHE A 126 37.25 7.35 -20.75
N MET A 127 36.15 6.78 -21.22
CA MET A 127 35.28 7.48 -22.17
C MET A 127 34.63 8.66 -21.45
N CYS A 128 35.24 9.83 -21.60
CA CYS A 128 34.55 11.10 -21.51
C CYS A 128 33.57 11.18 -22.67
N LEU A 129 32.31 11.43 -22.39
CA LEU A 129 31.33 11.87 -23.39
C LEU A 129 31.96 13.10 -24.12
N PRO A 130 31.88 13.19 -25.46
CA PRO A 130 32.47 14.31 -26.17
C PRO A 130 31.83 15.63 -25.74
N PRO A 131 32.60 16.71 -25.56
CA PRO A 131 32.04 18.01 -25.24
C PRO A 131 31.17 18.47 -26.41
N ILE A 132 29.96 18.91 -26.12
CA ILE A 132 29.11 19.61 -27.10
C ILE A 132 29.83 20.91 -27.43
N SER A 133 30.34 20.99 -28.64
CA SER A 133 30.99 22.21 -29.18
C SER A 133 29.97 23.35 -29.25
N PRO A 134 30.31 24.55 -28.81
CA PRO A 134 29.42 25.68 -28.97
C PRO A 134 29.34 26.05 -30.45
N THR A 135 28.14 26.00 -31.00
CA THR A 135 27.85 26.56 -32.32
C THR A 135 28.17 28.06 -32.34
N THR A 136 29.06 28.43 -33.21
CA THR A 136 29.45 29.80 -33.55
C THR A 136 28.23 30.65 -33.87
N ASN A 137 28.00 31.68 -33.05
CA ASN A 137 27.07 32.76 -33.37
C ASN A 137 27.59 33.62 -34.50
N ALA A 138 26.87 33.67 -35.61
CA ALA A 138 26.98 34.71 -36.59
C ALA A 138 26.27 35.99 -36.09
N PRO A 139 26.77 37.19 -36.36
CA PRO A 139 26.19 38.41 -35.81
C PRO A 139 24.91 38.81 -36.54
N VAL A 140 23.84 38.94 -35.82
CA VAL A 140 22.58 39.53 -36.31
C VAL A 140 22.60 41.01 -35.93
N THR A 141 22.54 41.86 -36.93
CA THR A 141 22.39 43.32 -36.84
C THR A 141 21.02 43.66 -36.23
N PRO A 142 20.94 44.69 -35.37
CA PRO A 142 19.67 45.12 -34.75
C PRO A 142 18.83 45.99 -35.73
N PRO A 143 17.52 45.86 -35.78
CA PRO A 143 16.66 46.81 -36.46
C PRO A 143 16.41 48.07 -35.63
N SER A 144 16.34 49.17 -36.35
CA SER A 144 16.22 50.57 -35.96
C SER A 144 15.07 50.90 -35.00
N THR A 145 15.42 51.75 -34.06
CA THR A 145 14.53 52.48 -33.13
C THR A 145 13.54 53.41 -33.85
N VAL A 146 12.29 53.36 -33.42
CA VAL A 146 11.31 54.44 -33.65
C VAL A 146 10.82 54.92 -32.26
N PRO A 147 10.79 56.21 -32.00
CA PRO A 147 10.55 56.74 -30.67
C PRO A 147 9.05 56.92 -30.41
N PHE A 148 8.59 56.48 -29.24
CA PHE A 148 7.31 56.86 -28.72
C PHE A 148 7.48 57.87 -27.58
N THR A 149 6.78 58.97 -27.76
CA THR A 149 6.68 60.13 -26.88
C THR A 149 5.93 59.88 -25.63
N THR A 150 6.47 60.34 -24.51
CA THR A 150 5.82 60.48 -23.20
C THR A 150 4.91 61.71 -23.13
N PRO A 151 3.88 61.70 -22.31
CA PRO A 151 3.50 62.91 -21.60
C PRO A 151 3.74 62.81 -20.11
N SER A 152 4.45 63.80 -19.62
CA SER A 152 4.70 64.13 -18.23
C SER A 152 3.46 64.65 -17.54
N SER A 153 3.25 64.25 -16.26
CA SER A 153 2.66 65.16 -15.29
C SER A 153 3.22 64.82 -13.89
N SER A 154 3.84 65.86 -13.36
CA SER A 154 4.48 66.03 -12.06
C SER A 154 3.45 66.13 -10.91
N SER A 155 3.76 65.55 -9.76
CA SER A 155 3.47 66.17 -8.46
C SER A 155 4.44 65.68 -7.42
N THR A 156 5.27 66.57 -6.98
CA THR A 156 6.25 66.56 -5.90
C THR A 156 5.55 66.74 -4.54
N ILE A 157 5.94 65.92 -3.55
CA ILE A 157 5.83 66.26 -2.10
C ILE A 157 7.14 65.77 -1.46
N PRO A 158 7.81 66.64 -0.62
CA PRO A 158 9.16 66.40 -0.13
C PRO A 158 9.22 65.55 1.17
N PRO A 159 10.39 64.95 1.51
CA PRO A 159 10.55 64.15 2.70
C PRO A 159 10.95 65.01 3.93
N ILE A 160 10.42 64.66 5.09
CA ILE A 160 10.81 65.22 6.41
C ILE A 160 11.79 64.23 7.04
N PRO A 161 12.95 64.70 7.55
CA PRO A 161 13.89 63.87 8.26
C PRO A 161 13.60 63.84 9.76
N ILE A 162 13.53 62.71 10.40
CA ILE A 162 13.56 62.55 11.85
C ILE A 162 14.82 61.78 12.25
N SER A 163 15.79 62.50 12.79
CA SER A 163 16.96 62.02 13.51
C SER A 163 16.59 61.67 14.93
N ILE A 164 16.86 60.45 15.39
CA ILE A 164 16.94 60.16 16.84
C ILE A 164 18.18 59.29 17.07
N SER A 165 19.13 59.87 17.84
CA SER A 165 20.34 59.20 18.33
C SER A 165 20.04 58.30 19.53
N PRO A 166 20.82 57.23 19.77
CA PRO A 166 20.60 56.33 20.90
C PRO A 166 21.32 56.83 22.18
N PRO A 167 20.81 56.53 23.38
CA PRO A 167 21.54 56.77 24.61
C PRO A 167 22.49 55.59 24.92
N SER A 168 23.70 55.96 25.29
CA SER A 168 24.76 55.16 25.83
C SER A 168 24.46 54.71 27.27
N HIS A 169 24.56 53.40 27.53
CA HIS A 169 24.70 52.88 28.88
C HIS A 169 25.86 51.88 28.97
N THR A 170 26.77 52.22 29.87
CA THR A 170 27.96 51.53 30.36
C THR A 170 27.62 50.20 31.01
N SER A 171 28.40 49.17 30.65
CA SER A 171 28.44 47.85 31.28
C SER A 171 29.43 47.84 32.46
N PRO A 172 29.12 47.11 33.54
CA PRO A 172 30.16 46.65 34.47
C PRO A 172 30.52 45.17 34.18
N SER A 173 31.83 44.90 34.32
CA SER A 173 32.51 43.62 34.17
C SER A 173 32.08 42.60 35.24
N PRO A 174 31.99 41.32 34.95
CA PRO A 174 31.71 40.32 35.96
C PRO A 174 32.99 39.73 36.58
N ALA A 175 32.93 39.49 37.88
CA ALA A 175 33.92 38.78 38.67
C ALA A 175 33.92 37.27 38.44
N PRO A 176 35.00 36.53 38.75
CA PRO A 176 35.16 35.13 38.35
C PRO A 176 34.39 34.16 39.25
N ALA A 177 33.79 33.12 38.64
CA ALA A 177 33.09 32.02 39.29
C ALA A 177 34.07 30.93 39.80
N PRO A 178 33.75 30.24 40.90
CA PRO A 178 34.60 29.18 41.44
C PRO A 178 34.38 27.86 40.71
N SER A 179 35.46 27.15 40.45
CA SER A 179 35.54 25.81 39.90
C SER A 179 35.05 24.75 40.89
N HIS A 180 33.99 24.05 40.59
CA HIS A 180 33.64 22.79 41.23
C HIS A 180 33.85 21.63 40.26
N SER A 181 34.83 20.77 40.56
CA SER A 181 35.07 19.48 39.97
C SER A 181 34.03 18.47 40.47
N PHE A 182 33.20 17.95 39.58
CA PHE A 182 32.38 16.78 39.87
C PHE A 182 33.05 15.51 39.34
N SER A 183 33.49 14.66 40.27
CA SER A 183 33.92 13.29 40.01
C SER A 183 32.73 12.40 39.74
N LYS A 184 32.83 11.59 38.67
CA LYS A 184 31.84 10.55 38.32
C LYS A 184 31.92 9.39 39.32
N PRO A 185 30.76 8.83 39.77
CA PRO A 185 30.78 7.57 40.52
C PRO A 185 30.92 6.37 39.54
N PRO A 186 31.49 5.25 39.97
CA PRO A 186 31.71 4.08 39.15
C PRO A 186 30.42 3.28 38.95
N VAL A 187 30.19 2.87 37.69
CA VAL A 187 29.11 1.98 37.33
C VAL A 187 29.54 0.55 37.62
N THR A 188 28.92 -0.09 38.64
CA THR A 188 29.05 -1.52 38.90
C THR A 188 27.68 -2.15 38.92
N GLN A 189 27.23 -2.67 37.77
CA GLN A 189 26.23 -3.71 37.71
C GLN A 189 26.62 -4.74 36.64
N VAL A 190 27.11 -5.88 37.12
CA VAL A 190 27.41 -7.07 36.35
C VAL A 190 26.17 -7.95 36.36
N TYR A 191 25.56 -8.14 35.19
CA TYR A 191 24.48 -9.13 35.03
C TYR A 191 25.08 -10.52 34.85
N ILE A 192 24.92 -11.38 35.85
CA ILE A 192 25.23 -12.81 35.78
C ILE A 192 24.04 -13.55 35.19
N ARG A 193 24.26 -14.20 34.07
CA ARG A 193 23.31 -15.06 33.35
C ARG A 193 23.27 -16.44 34.04
N ARG A 194 22.14 -16.82 34.65
CA ARG A 194 21.91 -18.17 35.15
C ARG A 194 21.70 -19.13 33.98
N SER A 195 22.54 -20.12 33.85
CA SER A 195 22.37 -21.32 33.03
C SER A 195 21.49 -22.32 33.78
N SER A 196 20.43 -22.79 33.14
CA SER A 196 19.60 -23.91 33.61
C SER A 196 20.20 -25.23 33.15
N THR A 197 20.67 -26.02 34.08
CA THR A 197 21.03 -27.41 33.90
C THR A 197 19.82 -28.31 34.20
N THR A 198 19.50 -29.15 33.25
CA THR A 198 18.57 -30.28 33.36
C THR A 198 19.12 -31.35 34.28
N THR A 199 18.31 -31.85 35.21
CA THR A 199 18.50 -33.20 35.76
C THR A 199 17.12 -33.83 36.04
N SER A 200 16.97 -35.02 35.52
CA SER A 200 15.89 -35.99 35.69
C SER A 200 15.88 -36.66 37.07
N ALA A 201 14.72 -36.92 37.62
CA ALA A 201 14.35 -38.16 38.33
C ALA A 201 12.90 -38.07 38.89
N SER A 202 12.10 -39.04 38.53
CA SER A 202 10.95 -39.57 39.26
C SER A 202 11.45 -40.69 40.21
N PRO A 203 10.72 -41.30 41.14
CA PRO A 203 9.27 -41.39 41.35
C PRO A 203 8.83 -41.33 42.86
N ASP A 204 7.57 -41.37 43.13
CA ASP A 204 6.80 -42.23 44.02
C ASP A 204 5.56 -41.54 44.62
N ALA A 205 4.42 -42.25 44.45
CA ALA A 205 3.18 -42.03 45.15
C ALA A 205 3.23 -42.74 46.54
N PRO A 206 2.33 -42.50 47.50
CA PRO A 206 1.08 -43.20 47.52
C PRO A 206 -0.17 -42.44 48.07
N ALA A 207 -1.27 -43.13 47.84
CA ALA A 207 -2.67 -42.88 48.18
C ALA A 207 -3.00 -42.71 49.67
N VAL A 208 -4.20 -42.21 49.94
CA VAL A 208 -5.27 -42.78 50.79
C VAL A 208 -6.35 -41.72 51.05
N ASP A 209 -7.59 -42.03 50.65
CA ASP A 209 -8.92 -42.06 51.24
C ASP A 209 -9.36 -40.94 52.24
N ASP A 210 -10.55 -40.45 52.22
CA ASP A 210 -11.88 -41.02 52.32
C ASP A 210 -12.96 -39.92 52.50
N SER A 211 -14.11 -40.13 51.85
CA SER A 211 -15.50 -39.88 52.25
C SER A 211 -15.93 -38.50 52.84
N THR A 212 -17.01 -37.90 52.46
CA THR A 212 -18.44 -38.21 52.56
C THR A 212 -19.32 -37.07 52.03
N ASN A 213 -20.24 -37.48 51.19
CA ASN A 213 -21.69 -37.24 51.09
C ASN A 213 -22.36 -35.83 51.13
N VAL A 214 -23.29 -35.72 50.18
CA VAL A 214 -24.70 -35.25 50.15
C VAL A 214 -24.90 -33.75 49.89
N ASP A 215 -25.70 -33.19 49.00
CA ASP A 215 -26.85 -33.64 48.21
C ASP A 215 -27.30 -32.57 47.20
N GLU A 216 -27.92 -33.02 46.12
CA GLU A 216 -28.96 -32.42 45.26
C GLU A 216 -28.80 -31.09 44.50
N SER A 217 -28.75 -31.24 43.29
CA SER A 217 -29.71 -31.00 42.16
C SER A 217 -29.72 -29.60 41.54
N HIS A 218 -29.30 -29.54 40.32
CA HIS A 218 -30.04 -29.12 39.12
C HIS A 218 -29.18 -29.24 37.87
N THR A 219 -29.57 -30.14 37.02
CA THR A 219 -28.99 -30.47 35.71
C THR A 219 -29.28 -29.41 34.68
N VAL A 220 -28.23 -28.99 33.95
CA VAL A 220 -28.31 -28.45 32.57
C VAL A 220 -27.19 -29.12 31.76
N PRO A 221 -27.44 -29.62 30.55
CA PRO A 221 -26.56 -30.57 29.88
C PRO A 221 -25.33 -29.91 29.28
N VAL A 222 -24.19 -30.53 29.53
CA VAL A 222 -22.89 -30.27 28.92
C VAL A 222 -22.84 -30.98 27.56
N ALA A 223 -22.51 -30.27 26.52
CA ALA A 223 -22.12 -30.83 25.24
C ALA A 223 -20.60 -31.14 25.23
N PRO A 224 -20.16 -32.22 24.54
CA PRO A 224 -18.84 -32.81 24.75
C PRO A 224 -17.71 -32.06 24.07
N ASP A 225 -16.57 -32.06 24.75
CA ASP A 225 -15.22 -31.75 24.29
C ASP A 225 -14.85 -32.49 22.99
N LEU A 226 -14.30 -31.73 22.03
CA LEU A 226 -13.37 -32.24 21.05
C LEU A 226 -12.19 -31.25 20.88
N LEU A 227 -11.20 -31.46 21.72
CA LEU A 227 -9.85 -31.01 21.50
C LEU A 227 -9.13 -32.05 20.66
N GLN A 228 -8.57 -31.70 19.50
CA GLN A 228 -7.21 -32.11 19.09
C GLN A 228 -6.82 -31.45 17.75
N ASP A 229 -5.57 -30.95 17.80
CA ASP A 229 -4.57 -30.76 16.76
C ASP A 229 -4.62 -29.55 15.80
N GLY A 230 -3.67 -28.67 16.10
CA GLY A 230 -2.66 -28.04 15.25
C GLY A 230 -3.02 -27.69 13.80
N GLN A 231 -3.87 -26.71 13.55
CA GLN A 231 -3.98 -26.15 12.19
C GLN A 231 -3.56 -24.67 12.15
N ARG A 232 -2.50 -24.40 11.39
CA ARG A 232 -2.09 -23.05 10.98
C ARG A 232 -3.19 -22.45 10.11
N TYR A 233 -3.80 -21.37 10.56
CA TYR A 233 -4.91 -20.70 9.88
C TYR A 233 -4.48 -20.02 8.59
N ASN A 234 -5.12 -20.44 7.49
CA ASN A 234 -5.12 -19.72 6.21
C ASN A 234 -6.07 -18.52 6.31
N LEU A 235 -5.58 -17.33 5.98
CA LEU A 235 -6.31 -16.04 5.98
C LEU A 235 -7.50 -15.95 5.00
N ARG A 236 -7.96 -17.05 4.42
CA ARG A 236 -9.07 -17.13 3.45
C ARG A 236 -10.20 -18.11 3.79
N ASP A 237 -10.21 -18.69 4.98
CA ASP A 237 -11.37 -19.50 5.38
C ASP A 237 -12.55 -18.62 5.77
N ARG A 238 -13.41 -18.36 4.78
CA ARG A 238 -14.72 -17.71 4.92
C ARG A 238 -15.82 -18.72 5.29
N THR A 239 -15.53 -19.75 6.03
CA THR A 239 -16.54 -20.71 6.44
C THR A 239 -16.70 -20.71 7.95
N VAL A 240 -17.93 -20.70 8.32
CA VAL A 240 -18.54 -20.83 9.64
C VAL A 240 -19.03 -19.51 10.25
N PHE A 241 -20.23 -19.12 9.80
CA PHE A 241 -21.30 -18.63 10.68
C PHE A 241 -22.62 -18.75 9.91
N GLY A 242 -23.28 -19.90 10.10
CA GLY A 242 -24.65 -20.13 9.58
C GLY A 242 -25.66 -19.30 10.37
N TYR A 243 -26.61 -18.69 9.66
CA TYR A 243 -27.83 -18.19 10.28
C TYR A 243 -28.73 -19.34 10.68
N PRO A 244 -29.42 -19.30 11.84
CA PRO A 244 -30.48 -20.25 12.13
C PRO A 244 -31.73 -19.88 11.31
N ARG A 245 -31.88 -20.48 10.16
CA ARG A 245 -33.18 -20.57 9.46
C ARG A 245 -33.64 -22.03 9.53
N ALA A 246 -34.84 -22.22 10.00
CA ALA A 246 -35.54 -23.49 9.88
C ALA A 246 -35.80 -23.77 8.40
N ASN A 247 -34.84 -24.39 7.74
CA ASN A 247 -34.92 -25.17 6.53
C ASN A 247 -33.53 -25.80 6.34
N VAL A 248 -33.49 -27.08 5.98
CA VAL A 248 -32.31 -27.91 5.79
C VAL A 248 -31.11 -27.07 5.30
N VAL A 249 -30.18 -26.78 6.20
CA VAL A 249 -28.93 -26.08 5.86
C VAL A 249 -28.09 -27.10 5.09
N VAL A 250 -28.14 -27.02 3.77
CA VAL A 250 -27.13 -27.66 2.91
C VAL A 250 -25.84 -26.88 3.17
N GLY A 251 -25.00 -27.35 4.08
CA GLY A 251 -23.70 -26.74 4.37
C GLY A 251 -22.80 -26.79 3.14
N GLU A 252 -21.93 -25.79 2.97
CA GLU A 252 -20.86 -25.86 1.97
C GLU A 252 -19.90 -26.99 2.37
N PRO A 253 -19.67 -28.03 1.52
CA PRO A 253 -18.78 -29.13 1.86
C PRO A 253 -17.33 -28.62 1.99
N SER A 254 -16.58 -29.19 2.91
CA SER A 254 -15.18 -28.84 3.15
C SER A 254 -14.22 -29.70 2.32
N THR A 255 -14.64 -30.87 1.89
CA THR A 255 -13.84 -31.84 1.15
C THR A 255 -14.50 -32.28 -0.14
N TYR A 256 -13.69 -32.85 -1.06
CA TYR A 256 -14.19 -33.48 -2.29
C TYR A 256 -15.11 -34.66 -1.96
N GLN A 257 -14.75 -35.48 -0.98
CA GLN A 257 -15.53 -36.66 -0.58
C GLN A 257 -16.94 -36.26 -0.13
N GLU A 258 -17.06 -35.22 0.70
CA GLU A 258 -18.37 -34.70 1.11
C GLU A 258 -19.19 -34.21 -0.09
N ALA A 259 -18.55 -33.42 -0.96
CA ALA A 259 -19.21 -32.86 -2.15
C ALA A 259 -19.65 -33.95 -3.14
N SER A 260 -18.86 -35.02 -3.29
CA SER A 260 -19.15 -36.13 -4.21
C SER A 260 -20.37 -36.94 -3.82
N LEU A 261 -20.94 -36.77 -2.63
CA LEU A 261 -22.17 -37.41 -2.19
C LEU A 261 -23.42 -36.59 -2.49
N ILE A 262 -23.28 -35.32 -2.95
CA ILE A 262 -24.39 -34.38 -3.11
C ILE A 262 -24.52 -34.04 -4.62
N PRO A 263 -25.69 -34.38 -5.26
CA PRO A 263 -25.85 -34.22 -6.70
C PRO A 263 -25.57 -32.81 -7.23
N GLU A 264 -25.99 -31.78 -6.52
CA GLU A 264 -25.81 -30.38 -6.93
C GLU A 264 -24.32 -30.00 -6.96
N TRP A 265 -23.50 -30.52 -6.03
CA TRP A 265 -22.06 -30.32 -6.04
C TRP A 265 -21.34 -31.16 -7.07
N GLN A 266 -21.84 -32.39 -7.36
CA GLN A 266 -21.34 -33.22 -8.48
C GLN A 266 -21.50 -32.47 -9.80
N LEU A 267 -22.69 -31.90 -10.03
CA LEU A 267 -22.97 -31.10 -11.22
C LEU A 267 -22.01 -29.89 -11.30
N ALA A 268 -21.88 -29.13 -10.23
CA ALA A 268 -20.99 -27.96 -10.20
C ALA A 268 -19.51 -28.31 -10.42
N MET A 269 -19.05 -29.48 -9.94
CA MET A 269 -17.68 -29.96 -10.19
C MET A 269 -17.51 -30.44 -11.64
N SER A 270 -18.50 -31.13 -12.19
CA SER A 270 -18.44 -31.60 -13.59
C SER A 270 -18.45 -30.43 -14.58
N GLU A 271 -19.23 -29.38 -14.31
CA GLU A 271 -19.21 -28.15 -15.10
C GLU A 271 -17.83 -27.45 -15.08
N GLU A 272 -17.19 -27.38 -13.92
CA GLU A 272 -15.84 -26.80 -13.81
C GLU A 272 -14.80 -27.65 -14.55
N LEU A 273 -14.82 -28.99 -14.41
CA LEU A 273 -13.92 -29.89 -15.13
C LEU A 273 -14.12 -29.83 -16.63
N ALA A 274 -15.38 -29.85 -17.10
CA ALA A 274 -15.71 -29.71 -18.53
C ALA A 274 -15.22 -28.35 -19.09
N PHE A 275 -15.25 -27.30 -18.27
CA PHE A 275 -14.70 -26.00 -18.66
C PHE A 275 -13.16 -26.05 -18.77
N LEU A 276 -12.47 -26.64 -17.80
CA LEU A 276 -11.02 -26.78 -17.78
C LEU A 276 -10.52 -27.66 -18.95
N ASP A 277 -11.24 -28.70 -19.29
CA ASP A 277 -10.93 -29.57 -20.45
C ASP A 277 -11.13 -28.83 -21.78
N ARG A 278 -12.27 -28.17 -21.94
CA ARG A 278 -12.58 -27.38 -23.16
C ARG A 278 -11.57 -26.25 -23.41
N THR A 279 -11.02 -25.65 -22.34
CA THR A 279 -10.01 -24.63 -22.44
C THR A 279 -8.60 -25.18 -22.65
N GLY A 280 -8.40 -26.51 -22.61
CA GLY A 280 -7.08 -27.12 -22.72
C GLY A 280 -6.15 -26.69 -21.60
N THR A 281 -6.63 -26.68 -20.36
CA THR A 281 -5.93 -26.12 -19.21
C THR A 281 -4.64 -26.88 -18.88
N TRP A 282 -4.59 -28.21 -19.15
CA TRP A 282 -3.43 -29.06 -18.93
C TRP A 282 -3.36 -30.23 -19.91
N ASP A 283 -2.16 -30.84 -19.99
CA ASP A 283 -1.93 -32.14 -20.59
C ASP A 283 -1.64 -33.18 -19.51
N ILE A 284 -2.12 -34.42 -19.68
CA ILE A 284 -1.73 -35.54 -18.84
C ILE A 284 -0.44 -36.13 -19.40
N VAL A 285 0.65 -36.02 -18.66
CA VAL A 285 1.99 -36.43 -19.07
C VAL A 285 2.65 -37.32 -18.00
N PRO A 286 3.59 -38.22 -18.36
CA PRO A 286 4.38 -38.92 -17.37
C PRO A 286 5.12 -37.92 -16.46
N LEU A 287 5.24 -38.24 -15.17
CA LEU A 287 5.98 -37.38 -14.22
C LEU A 287 7.47 -37.31 -14.63
N PRO A 288 7.98 -36.11 -14.97
CA PRO A 288 9.42 -35.96 -15.29
C PRO A 288 10.28 -36.23 -14.06
N SER A 289 11.49 -36.78 -14.29
CA SER A 289 12.46 -36.97 -13.23
C SER A 289 12.85 -35.65 -12.59
N GLN A 290 12.93 -35.59 -11.25
CA GLN A 290 13.30 -34.43 -10.44
C GLN A 290 12.20 -33.34 -10.29
N VAL A 291 11.01 -33.52 -10.84
CA VAL A 291 9.89 -32.60 -10.65
C VAL A 291 9.08 -33.00 -9.42
N VAL A 292 8.74 -32.02 -8.59
CA VAL A 292 7.82 -32.19 -7.47
C VAL A 292 6.51 -31.47 -7.84
N PRO A 293 5.47 -32.23 -8.21
CA PRO A 293 4.19 -31.62 -8.61
C PRO A 293 3.52 -30.96 -7.41
N ILE A 294 2.85 -29.81 -7.67
CA ILE A 294 1.96 -29.20 -6.69
C ILE A 294 0.66 -29.96 -6.58
N THR A 295 -0.11 -29.74 -5.54
CA THR A 295 -1.46 -30.30 -5.39
C THR A 295 -2.54 -29.23 -5.63
N SER A 296 -3.78 -29.69 -5.76
CA SER A 296 -4.96 -28.82 -5.87
C SER A 296 -5.95 -29.07 -4.73
N LYS A 297 -6.96 -28.23 -4.64
CA LYS A 297 -8.14 -28.43 -3.79
C LYS A 297 -9.39 -27.91 -4.47
N TRP A 298 -10.52 -28.52 -4.18
CA TRP A 298 -11.83 -27.98 -4.49
C TRP A 298 -12.24 -26.90 -3.47
N VAL A 299 -12.88 -25.85 -3.96
CA VAL A 299 -13.48 -24.77 -3.15
C VAL A 299 -14.94 -24.65 -3.56
N PHE A 300 -15.81 -24.85 -2.59
CA PHE A 300 -17.25 -24.85 -2.77
C PHE A 300 -17.87 -23.57 -2.24
N LYS A 301 -18.86 -23.01 -2.96
CA LYS A 301 -19.55 -21.80 -2.56
C LYS A 301 -21.01 -21.81 -3.06
N ILE A 302 -21.94 -21.55 -2.16
CA ILE A 302 -23.33 -21.29 -2.50
C ILE A 302 -23.49 -19.82 -2.86
N LYS A 303 -24.00 -19.54 -4.05
CA LYS A 303 -24.39 -18.20 -4.45
C LYS A 303 -25.87 -18.00 -4.12
N THR A 304 -26.20 -16.89 -3.47
CA THR A 304 -27.58 -16.56 -3.09
C THR A 304 -28.01 -15.25 -3.77
N LYS A 305 -29.27 -15.20 -4.16
CA LYS A 305 -29.93 -13.98 -4.63
C LYS A 305 -30.10 -12.95 -3.48
N SER A 306 -30.57 -11.77 -3.79
CA SER A 306 -30.84 -10.70 -2.81
C SER A 306 -31.90 -11.09 -1.78
N ASP A 307 -32.86 -11.95 -2.13
CA ASP A 307 -33.90 -12.48 -1.28
C ASP A 307 -33.40 -13.62 -0.34
N GLY A 308 -32.14 -14.05 -0.50
CA GLY A 308 -31.53 -15.13 0.26
C GLY A 308 -31.82 -16.54 -0.28
N SER A 309 -32.54 -16.69 -1.39
CA SER A 309 -32.72 -17.97 -2.10
C SER A 309 -31.41 -18.37 -2.78
N ILE A 310 -31.19 -19.69 -2.95
CA ILE A 310 -30.03 -20.22 -3.63
C ILE A 310 -30.14 -19.87 -5.12
N GLU A 311 -29.13 -19.15 -5.63
CA GLU A 311 -29.01 -18.86 -7.05
C GLU A 311 -28.36 -20.05 -7.79
N ARG A 312 -27.20 -20.50 -7.27
CA ARG A 312 -26.45 -21.63 -7.83
C ARG A 312 -25.40 -22.15 -6.86
N TYR A 313 -25.03 -23.42 -7.06
CA TYR A 313 -23.84 -24.03 -6.47
C TYR A 313 -22.62 -23.71 -7.35
N LYS A 314 -21.50 -23.36 -6.76
CA LYS A 314 -20.27 -23.04 -7.47
C LYS A 314 -19.11 -23.83 -6.89
N ALA A 315 -18.51 -24.72 -7.69
CA ALA A 315 -17.27 -25.40 -7.37
C ALA A 315 -16.13 -24.75 -8.17
N ARG A 316 -14.95 -24.60 -7.57
CA ARG A 316 -13.73 -24.15 -8.25
C ARG A 316 -12.56 -25.06 -7.89
N LEU A 317 -11.80 -25.44 -8.91
CA LEU A 317 -10.53 -26.12 -8.72
C LEU A 317 -9.44 -25.06 -8.49
N VAL A 318 -8.68 -25.19 -7.39
CA VAL A 318 -7.67 -24.21 -6.97
C VAL A 318 -6.35 -24.92 -6.73
N ALA A 319 -5.31 -24.53 -7.46
CA ALA A 319 -3.95 -25.01 -7.24
C ALA A 319 -3.40 -24.50 -5.88
N ARG A 320 -2.57 -25.32 -5.22
CA ARG A 320 -1.93 -24.93 -3.96
C ARG A 320 -0.63 -24.19 -4.24
N GLY A 321 -0.72 -22.94 -4.69
CA GLY A 321 0.42 -22.09 -5.06
C GLY A 321 1.44 -21.87 -3.95
N PHE A 322 1.07 -22.08 -2.68
CA PHE A 322 2.04 -22.01 -1.57
C PHE A 322 3.10 -23.13 -1.62
N GLN A 323 2.88 -24.19 -2.42
CA GLN A 323 3.85 -25.25 -2.68
C GLN A 323 4.83 -24.89 -3.79
N GLN A 324 4.55 -23.84 -4.57
CA GLN A 324 5.45 -23.39 -5.64
C GLN A 324 6.73 -22.78 -5.09
N THR A 325 7.84 -23.04 -5.76
CA THR A 325 9.18 -22.54 -5.44
C THR A 325 9.60 -21.50 -6.47
N GLN A 326 10.00 -20.30 -6.02
CA GLN A 326 10.52 -19.25 -6.90
C GLN A 326 11.81 -19.70 -7.61
N GLY A 327 11.94 -19.31 -8.88
CA GLY A 327 13.08 -19.70 -9.73
C GLY A 327 12.99 -21.13 -10.30
N ARG A 328 11.88 -21.86 -10.01
CA ARG A 328 11.59 -23.17 -10.58
C ARG A 328 10.18 -23.21 -11.16
N ASP A 329 9.17 -22.86 -10.36
CA ASP A 329 7.76 -22.95 -10.72
C ASP A 329 7.17 -21.58 -11.14
N TYR A 330 7.87 -20.51 -10.83
CA TYR A 330 7.55 -19.12 -11.23
C TYR A 330 8.76 -18.20 -10.96
N ASP A 331 8.89 -17.15 -11.77
CA ASP A 331 9.93 -16.14 -11.57
C ASP A 331 9.36 -14.90 -10.89
N GLU A 332 8.30 -14.34 -11.41
CA GLU A 332 7.68 -13.13 -10.90
C GLU A 332 6.17 -13.28 -10.76
N THR A 333 5.57 -12.57 -9.79
CA THR A 333 4.16 -12.72 -9.44
C THR A 333 3.41 -11.39 -9.40
N PHE A 334 4.10 -10.26 -9.56
CA PHE A 334 3.48 -8.95 -9.48
C PHE A 334 2.53 -8.75 -10.65
N ALA A 335 1.29 -8.37 -10.34
CA ALA A 335 0.29 -7.91 -11.29
C ALA A 335 -0.23 -6.55 -10.84
N PRO A 336 -0.37 -5.58 -11.74
CA PRO A 336 -1.05 -4.33 -11.41
C PRO A 336 -2.49 -4.58 -10.95
N VAL A 337 -2.89 -3.83 -9.92
CA VAL A 337 -4.25 -3.84 -9.39
C VAL A 337 -4.67 -2.39 -9.18
N ALA A 338 -5.84 -2.01 -9.66
CA ALA A 338 -6.34 -0.65 -9.57
C ALA A 338 -6.33 -0.11 -8.13
N HIS A 339 -5.81 1.08 -7.95
CA HIS A 339 -5.86 1.77 -6.66
C HIS A 339 -7.29 2.22 -6.35
N MET A 340 -7.72 2.07 -5.09
CA MET A 340 -9.05 2.53 -4.69
C MET A 340 -9.24 4.04 -4.86
N THR A 341 -8.16 4.81 -4.81
CA THR A 341 -8.18 6.24 -5.14
C THR A 341 -8.49 6.45 -6.62
N THR A 342 -7.93 5.63 -7.53
CA THR A 342 -8.26 5.66 -8.96
C THR A 342 -9.73 5.33 -9.20
N VAL A 343 -10.26 4.30 -8.52
CA VAL A 343 -11.71 3.96 -8.60
C VAL A 343 -12.58 5.15 -8.21
N ARG A 344 -12.30 5.77 -7.06
CA ARG A 344 -13.06 6.93 -6.58
C ARG A 344 -12.91 8.15 -7.48
N THR A 345 -11.71 8.40 -7.99
CA THR A 345 -11.44 9.49 -8.93
C THR A 345 -12.21 9.27 -10.24
N LEU A 346 -12.21 8.05 -10.78
CA LEU A 346 -12.98 7.69 -11.97
C LEU A 346 -14.48 7.97 -11.77
N ILE A 347 -15.04 7.53 -10.63
CA ILE A 347 -16.47 7.74 -10.33
C ILE A 347 -16.75 9.23 -10.15
N ALA A 348 -15.86 10.00 -9.48
CA ALA A 348 -16.04 11.44 -9.30
C ALA A 348 -16.00 12.20 -10.64
N VAL A 349 -15.07 11.84 -11.52
CA VAL A 349 -14.97 12.43 -12.86
C VAL A 349 -16.20 12.08 -13.69
N ALA A 350 -16.62 10.81 -13.70
CA ALA A 350 -17.79 10.37 -14.44
C ALA A 350 -19.08 11.04 -13.93
N ALA A 351 -19.22 11.22 -12.60
CA ALA A 351 -20.33 11.97 -12.00
C ALA A 351 -20.36 13.41 -12.52
N SER A 352 -19.23 14.11 -12.37
CA SER A 352 -19.06 15.51 -12.74
C SER A 352 -19.28 15.76 -14.24
N SER A 353 -18.79 14.84 -15.08
CA SER A 353 -18.91 14.91 -16.55
C SER A 353 -20.21 14.30 -17.07
N SER A 354 -21.08 13.81 -16.20
CA SER A 354 -22.33 13.11 -16.58
C SER A 354 -22.12 11.88 -17.46
N TRP A 355 -20.96 11.20 -17.31
CA TRP A 355 -20.70 9.96 -18.02
C TRP A 355 -21.38 8.77 -17.36
N THR A 356 -21.87 7.86 -18.18
CA THR A 356 -22.36 6.57 -17.69
C THR A 356 -21.19 5.64 -17.44
N ILE A 357 -21.17 4.98 -16.29
CA ILE A 357 -20.20 3.94 -15.98
C ILE A 357 -20.86 2.58 -16.24
N SER A 358 -20.24 1.75 -17.06
CA SER A 358 -20.66 0.36 -17.31
C SER A 358 -19.73 -0.60 -16.58
N GLN A 359 -20.30 -1.69 -16.09
CA GLN A 359 -19.56 -2.77 -15.43
C GLN A 359 -19.56 -4.03 -16.26
N MET A 360 -18.42 -4.70 -16.36
CA MET A 360 -18.27 -6.00 -16.99
C MET A 360 -17.51 -6.95 -16.06
N ASP A 361 -17.80 -8.26 -16.19
CA ASP A 361 -17.16 -9.36 -15.43
C ASP A 361 -16.60 -10.40 -16.39
N VAL A 362 -15.37 -10.85 -16.15
CA VAL A 362 -14.73 -11.90 -16.92
C VAL A 362 -14.90 -13.23 -16.21
N LYS A 363 -15.59 -14.17 -16.86
CA LYS A 363 -15.73 -15.51 -16.31
C LYS A 363 -14.40 -16.25 -16.37
N ASN A 364 -13.94 -16.73 -15.19
CA ASN A 364 -12.73 -17.53 -15.08
C ASN A 364 -11.48 -16.86 -15.70
N ALA A 365 -11.25 -15.58 -15.40
CA ALA A 365 -10.25 -14.71 -15.99
C ALA A 365 -8.87 -15.37 -16.17
N PHE A 366 -8.35 -16.05 -15.15
CA PHE A 366 -7.03 -16.67 -15.20
C PHE A 366 -6.90 -17.77 -16.27
N LEU A 367 -7.98 -18.49 -16.57
CA LEU A 367 -7.99 -19.57 -17.56
C LEU A 367 -7.90 -19.09 -19.03
N HIS A 368 -8.02 -17.77 -19.26
CA HIS A 368 -7.81 -17.16 -20.57
C HIS A 368 -6.34 -16.83 -20.89
N SER A 369 -5.44 -17.00 -19.92
CA SER A 369 -4.02 -16.71 -20.09
C SER A 369 -3.18 -17.97 -20.19
N ASP A 370 -2.22 -17.97 -21.11
CA ASP A 370 -1.24 -19.03 -21.24
C ASP A 370 -0.22 -18.94 -20.11
N LEU A 371 0.28 -20.08 -19.68
CA LEU A 371 1.31 -20.18 -18.66
C LEU A 371 2.64 -20.42 -19.38
N HIS A 372 3.59 -19.52 -19.18
CA HIS A 372 4.91 -19.60 -19.80
C HIS A 372 5.85 -20.54 -19.06
N GLU A 373 5.67 -20.65 -17.74
CA GLU A 373 6.49 -21.47 -16.87
C GLU A 373 5.98 -22.93 -16.85
N GLU A 374 6.89 -23.87 -16.75
CA GLU A 374 6.54 -25.28 -16.62
C GLU A 374 6.09 -25.61 -15.19
N VAL A 375 4.79 -25.75 -15.02
CA VAL A 375 4.18 -26.12 -13.73
C VAL A 375 3.48 -27.46 -13.85
N TYR A 376 3.83 -28.38 -12.95
CA TYR A 376 3.24 -29.71 -12.88
C TYR A 376 2.38 -29.83 -11.62
N MET A 377 1.21 -30.45 -11.78
CA MET A 377 0.22 -30.61 -10.72
C MET A 377 -0.24 -32.06 -10.67
N HIS A 378 -0.41 -32.61 -9.48
CA HIS A 378 -1.09 -33.91 -9.36
C HIS A 378 -2.51 -33.85 -9.93
N PRO A 379 -2.97 -34.91 -10.63
CA PRO A 379 -4.35 -34.96 -11.11
C PRO A 379 -5.32 -34.64 -9.97
N PRO A 380 -6.26 -33.69 -10.18
CA PRO A 380 -7.22 -33.33 -9.15
C PRO A 380 -8.22 -34.48 -8.93
N PRO A 381 -8.82 -34.59 -7.72
CA PRO A 381 -9.90 -35.52 -7.49
C PRO A 381 -11.03 -35.35 -8.48
N GLY A 382 -11.44 -36.47 -9.17
CA GLY A 382 -12.43 -36.46 -10.24
C GLY A 382 -11.83 -36.45 -11.66
N VAL A 383 -10.50 -36.43 -11.79
CA VAL A 383 -9.82 -36.60 -13.09
C VAL A 383 -9.07 -37.93 -13.09
N ASP A 384 -9.41 -38.79 -14.08
CA ASP A 384 -8.73 -40.05 -14.25
C ASP A 384 -7.39 -39.86 -14.97
N ALA A 385 -6.34 -40.42 -14.39
CA ALA A 385 -5.01 -40.41 -14.98
C ALA A 385 -4.28 -41.72 -14.63
N PRO A 386 -3.41 -42.24 -15.52
CA PRO A 386 -2.61 -43.42 -15.23
C PRO A 386 -1.66 -43.18 -14.04
N SER A 387 -1.30 -44.23 -13.32
CA SER A 387 -0.34 -44.16 -12.23
C SER A 387 1.00 -43.61 -12.74
N GLY A 388 1.57 -42.62 -12.02
CA GLY A 388 2.82 -41.95 -12.42
C GLY A 388 2.64 -40.81 -13.43
N TYR A 389 1.41 -40.44 -13.77
CA TYR A 389 1.14 -39.29 -14.64
C TYR A 389 0.72 -38.07 -13.83
N VAL A 390 0.98 -36.89 -14.38
CA VAL A 390 0.68 -35.56 -13.79
C VAL A 390 0.08 -34.63 -14.83
N CYS A 391 -0.61 -33.60 -14.36
CA CYS A 391 -1.09 -32.50 -15.21
C CYS A 391 0.06 -31.50 -15.43
N ARG A 392 0.53 -31.34 -16.66
CA ARG A 392 1.35 -30.22 -17.08
C ARG A 392 0.45 -29.06 -17.44
N LEU A 393 0.51 -27.97 -16.67
CA LEU A 393 -0.37 -26.82 -16.87
C LEU A 393 0.03 -26.02 -18.12
N ARG A 394 -0.92 -25.76 -19.00
CA ARG A 394 -0.78 -24.87 -20.17
C ARG A 394 -1.33 -23.49 -19.91
N ARG A 395 -2.35 -23.41 -19.05
CA ARG A 395 -3.03 -22.16 -18.69
C ARG A 395 -2.92 -21.87 -17.21
N ALA A 396 -2.98 -20.59 -16.88
CA ALA A 396 -2.99 -20.17 -15.50
C ALA A 396 -4.26 -20.66 -14.79
N LEU A 397 -4.09 -21.24 -13.59
CA LEU A 397 -5.16 -21.78 -12.76
C LEU A 397 -5.27 -20.96 -11.46
N TYR A 398 -6.48 -20.86 -10.94
CA TYR A 398 -6.72 -20.23 -9.64
C TYR A 398 -5.78 -20.80 -8.57
N GLY A 399 -5.18 -19.93 -7.78
CA GLY A 399 -4.27 -20.28 -6.70
C GLY A 399 -2.79 -20.34 -7.07
N LEU A 400 -2.41 -20.37 -8.35
CA LEU A 400 -1.02 -20.17 -8.78
C LEU A 400 -0.57 -18.74 -8.46
N LYS A 401 0.68 -18.59 -8.07
CA LYS A 401 1.24 -17.28 -7.68
C LYS A 401 1.34 -16.31 -8.86
N GLN A 402 1.67 -16.82 -10.06
CA GLN A 402 1.81 -16.01 -11.28
C GLN A 402 0.51 -15.82 -12.06
N ALA A 403 -0.59 -16.51 -11.71
CA ALA A 403 -1.84 -16.42 -12.46
C ALA A 403 -2.38 -14.99 -12.64
N PRO A 404 -2.35 -14.11 -11.60
CA PRO A 404 -2.76 -12.71 -11.78
C PRO A 404 -1.91 -11.96 -12.81
N ARG A 405 -0.58 -12.21 -12.85
CA ARG A 405 0.33 -11.58 -13.80
C ARG A 405 0.05 -12.04 -15.23
N SER A 406 0.00 -13.35 -15.47
CA SER A 406 -0.28 -13.90 -16.80
C SER A 406 -1.62 -13.39 -17.35
N TRP A 407 -2.64 -13.31 -16.49
CA TRP A 407 -3.93 -12.73 -16.86
C TRP A 407 -3.83 -11.26 -17.23
N PHE A 408 -3.16 -10.44 -16.40
CA PHE A 408 -2.99 -9.03 -16.68
C PHE A 408 -2.24 -8.80 -18.00
N GLU A 409 -1.17 -9.54 -18.26
CA GLU A 409 -0.38 -9.45 -19.50
C GLU A 409 -1.22 -9.79 -20.73
N ARG A 410 -2.03 -10.87 -20.67
CA ARG A 410 -2.95 -11.26 -21.73
C ARG A 410 -4.01 -10.21 -21.99
N PHE A 411 -4.65 -9.71 -20.93
CA PHE A 411 -5.65 -8.65 -21.03
C PHE A 411 -5.05 -7.37 -21.61
N ALA A 412 -3.91 -6.93 -21.09
CA ALA A 412 -3.22 -5.73 -21.54
C ALA A 412 -2.78 -5.81 -23.02
N SER A 413 -2.43 -7.00 -23.51
CA SER A 413 -2.17 -7.20 -24.94
C SER A 413 -3.42 -6.93 -25.77
N VAL A 414 -4.54 -7.59 -25.46
CA VAL A 414 -5.79 -7.46 -26.20
C VAL A 414 -6.31 -6.02 -26.18
N ILE A 415 -6.22 -5.34 -25.05
CA ILE A 415 -6.75 -3.96 -24.95
C ILE A 415 -5.84 -2.95 -25.66
N ARG A 416 -4.51 -3.19 -25.74
CA ARG A 416 -3.61 -2.39 -26.57
C ARG A 416 -3.90 -2.56 -28.07
N ASP A 417 -4.20 -3.78 -28.50
CA ASP A 417 -4.61 -4.07 -29.89
C ASP A 417 -5.94 -3.36 -30.22
N ALA A 418 -6.77 -3.06 -29.22
CA ALA A 418 -7.97 -2.23 -29.33
C ALA A 418 -7.67 -0.72 -29.30
N GLY A 419 -6.40 -0.30 -29.31
CA GLY A 419 -5.97 1.11 -29.38
C GLY A 419 -5.86 1.82 -28.03
N PHE A 420 -5.90 1.10 -26.91
CA PHE A 420 -5.69 1.69 -25.58
C PHE A 420 -4.21 1.76 -25.20
N SER A 421 -3.86 2.77 -24.43
CA SER A 421 -2.60 2.87 -23.69
C SER A 421 -2.84 2.66 -22.19
N SER A 422 -1.87 2.06 -21.51
CA SER A 422 -1.89 1.95 -20.05
C SER A 422 -1.42 3.25 -19.40
N SER A 423 -2.04 3.69 -18.32
CA SER A 423 -1.58 4.81 -17.52
C SER A 423 -0.21 4.48 -16.90
N GLU A 424 0.71 5.46 -16.87
CA GLU A 424 1.98 5.33 -16.16
C GLU A 424 1.81 5.45 -14.63
N HIS A 425 0.68 6.01 -14.17
CA HIS A 425 0.42 6.32 -12.76
C HIS A 425 -0.45 5.27 -12.06
N ASP A 426 -1.27 4.54 -12.84
CA ASP A 426 -1.97 3.32 -12.41
C ASP A 426 -2.07 2.36 -13.59
N PRO A 427 -1.16 1.38 -13.72
CA PRO A 427 -1.12 0.48 -14.88
C PRO A 427 -2.40 -0.33 -15.13
N ALA A 428 -3.30 -0.42 -14.16
CA ALA A 428 -4.60 -1.06 -14.30
C ALA A 428 -5.67 -0.16 -14.96
N LEU A 429 -5.33 1.11 -15.19
CA LEU A 429 -6.14 2.07 -15.94
C LEU A 429 -5.67 2.10 -17.40
N PHE A 430 -6.58 1.84 -18.33
CA PHE A 430 -6.37 1.90 -19.77
C PHE A 430 -7.15 3.06 -20.36
N ILE A 431 -6.53 3.79 -21.29
CA ILE A 431 -6.99 5.06 -21.82
C ILE A 431 -6.98 4.99 -23.34
N HIS A 432 -8.08 5.36 -23.97
CA HIS A 432 -8.17 5.61 -25.38
C HIS A 432 -8.65 7.04 -25.63
N LEU A 433 -7.86 7.81 -26.36
CA LEU A 433 -8.18 9.20 -26.75
C LEU A 433 -8.36 9.26 -28.25
N SER A 434 -9.49 9.84 -28.70
CA SER A 434 -9.79 10.02 -30.11
C SER A 434 -10.35 11.43 -30.35
N PRO A 435 -10.44 11.92 -31.61
CA PRO A 435 -11.13 13.17 -31.91
C PRO A 435 -12.62 13.19 -31.55
N ARG A 436 -13.24 12.00 -31.36
CA ARG A 436 -14.64 11.86 -30.96
C ARG A 436 -14.85 11.95 -29.44
N GLY A 437 -13.81 11.65 -28.66
CA GLY A 437 -13.87 11.62 -27.23
C GLY A 437 -12.87 10.67 -26.62
N ARG A 438 -13.08 10.34 -25.37
CA ARG A 438 -12.21 9.46 -24.57
C ARG A 438 -13.00 8.26 -24.06
N THR A 439 -12.29 7.14 -23.94
CA THR A 439 -12.79 5.92 -23.27
C THR A 439 -11.77 5.50 -22.22
N LEU A 440 -12.23 5.34 -20.99
CA LEU A 440 -11.44 4.90 -19.86
C LEU A 440 -11.91 3.51 -19.45
N LEU A 441 -10.96 2.59 -19.27
CA LEU A 441 -11.22 1.25 -18.78
C LEU A 441 -10.35 0.99 -17.56
N LEU A 442 -10.96 0.60 -16.44
CA LEU A 442 -10.27 0.27 -15.21
C LEU A 442 -10.46 -1.21 -14.90
N LEU A 443 -9.35 -1.95 -14.84
CA LEU A 443 -9.34 -3.40 -14.58
C LEU A 443 -9.06 -3.67 -13.10
N TYR A 444 -9.87 -4.53 -12.49
CA TYR A 444 -9.61 -5.08 -11.16
C TYR A 444 -9.79 -6.61 -11.16
N VAL A 445 -8.75 -7.32 -11.49
CA VAL A 445 -8.70 -8.79 -11.66
C VAL A 445 -9.70 -9.26 -12.73
N ASP A 446 -10.90 -9.69 -12.33
CA ASP A 446 -12.01 -10.17 -13.20
C ASP A 446 -13.10 -9.11 -13.40
N ASP A 447 -13.18 -8.10 -12.54
CA ASP A 447 -14.12 -6.99 -12.64
C ASP A 447 -13.53 -5.81 -13.42
N MET A 448 -14.33 -5.11 -14.22
CA MET A 448 -13.88 -3.89 -14.89
C MET A 448 -14.97 -2.83 -14.99
N LEU A 449 -14.51 -1.57 -15.02
CA LEU A 449 -15.35 -0.39 -15.26
C LEU A 449 -14.96 0.23 -16.59
N ILE A 450 -15.95 0.59 -17.40
CA ILE A 450 -15.76 1.31 -18.67
C ILE A 450 -16.63 2.57 -18.63
N THR A 451 -16.03 3.71 -18.96
CA THR A 451 -16.70 5.01 -18.98
C THR A 451 -16.03 5.96 -19.97
N GLY A 452 -16.66 7.09 -20.25
CA GLY A 452 -16.12 8.12 -21.14
C GLY A 452 -17.21 8.91 -21.86
N ASP A 453 -16.79 9.76 -22.79
CA ASP A 453 -17.64 10.62 -23.61
C ASP A 453 -17.80 10.13 -25.05
N ASP A 454 -17.31 8.92 -25.39
CA ASP A 454 -17.52 8.24 -26.69
C ASP A 454 -18.34 6.94 -26.50
N PRO A 455 -19.68 6.99 -26.49
CA PRO A 455 -20.53 5.82 -26.28
C PRO A 455 -20.45 4.79 -27.42
N GLU A 456 -20.13 5.22 -28.65
CA GLU A 456 -19.98 4.31 -29.78
C GLU A 456 -18.73 3.45 -29.59
N HIS A 457 -17.61 4.07 -29.24
CA HIS A 457 -16.38 3.35 -28.95
C HIS A 457 -16.52 2.43 -27.73
N ILE A 458 -17.19 2.87 -26.67
CA ILE A 458 -17.48 2.02 -25.49
C ILE A 458 -18.25 0.76 -25.93
N SER A 459 -19.28 0.89 -26.75
CA SER A 459 -20.06 -0.25 -27.25
C SER A 459 -19.22 -1.17 -28.13
N HIS A 460 -18.35 -0.61 -28.98
CA HIS A 460 -17.43 -1.38 -29.83
C HIS A 460 -16.45 -2.21 -28.99
N VAL A 461 -15.81 -1.57 -28.00
CA VAL A 461 -14.84 -2.23 -27.11
C VAL A 461 -15.50 -3.34 -26.29
N LYS A 462 -16.69 -3.12 -25.74
CA LYS A 462 -17.46 -4.17 -25.05
C LYS A 462 -17.69 -5.40 -25.93
N LYS A 463 -18.06 -5.19 -27.20
CA LYS A 463 -18.26 -6.27 -28.16
C LYS A 463 -16.94 -7.00 -28.44
N GLN A 464 -15.87 -6.27 -28.75
CA GLN A 464 -14.56 -6.83 -29.04
C GLN A 464 -14.01 -7.65 -27.87
N LEU A 465 -14.13 -7.15 -26.63
CA LEU A 465 -13.72 -7.89 -25.44
C LEU A 465 -14.56 -9.16 -25.21
N SER A 466 -15.86 -9.09 -25.49
CA SER A 466 -16.76 -10.25 -25.37
C SER A 466 -16.45 -11.35 -26.42
N GLU A 467 -15.88 -10.99 -27.56
CA GLU A 467 -15.41 -11.93 -28.59
C GLU A 467 -14.09 -12.61 -28.20
N GLN A 468 -13.22 -11.91 -27.45
CA GLN A 468 -11.91 -12.43 -27.02
C GLN A 468 -11.97 -13.20 -25.70
N PHE A 469 -12.87 -12.82 -24.81
CA PHE A 469 -13.02 -13.38 -23.47
C PHE A 469 -14.48 -13.74 -23.20
N GLN A 470 -14.72 -14.74 -22.34
CA GLN A 470 -16.07 -14.99 -21.85
C GLN A 470 -16.48 -13.92 -20.85
N MET A 471 -17.15 -12.88 -21.32
CA MET A 471 -17.54 -11.74 -20.51
C MET A 471 -19.06 -11.64 -20.34
N SER A 472 -19.45 -11.07 -19.21
CA SER A 472 -20.82 -10.65 -18.93
C SER A 472 -20.86 -9.13 -18.83
N ASP A 473 -21.69 -8.48 -19.63
CA ASP A 473 -22.05 -7.07 -19.43
C ASP A 473 -23.07 -7.00 -18.29
N LEU A 474 -22.69 -6.40 -17.18
CA LEU A 474 -23.54 -6.24 -15.99
C LEU A 474 -24.38 -4.95 -16.06
N GLY A 475 -24.25 -4.18 -17.15
CA GLY A 475 -24.97 -2.91 -17.35
C GLY A 475 -24.38 -1.75 -16.58
N PRO A 476 -25.23 -0.78 -16.17
CA PRO A 476 -24.80 0.37 -15.37
C PRO A 476 -24.21 -0.06 -14.03
N LEU A 477 -23.18 0.68 -13.57
CA LEU A 477 -22.52 0.42 -12.30
C LEU A 477 -23.51 0.45 -11.13
N SER A 478 -23.60 -0.66 -10.42
CA SER A 478 -24.46 -0.81 -9.24
C SER A 478 -23.74 -1.41 -8.03
N TYR A 479 -22.74 -2.26 -8.27
CA TYR A 479 -21.99 -2.93 -7.20
C TYR A 479 -20.57 -3.27 -7.68
N PHE A 480 -19.56 -2.66 -7.10
CA PHE A 480 -18.17 -2.85 -7.50
C PHE A 480 -17.27 -3.06 -6.30
N LEU A 481 -16.53 -4.17 -6.28
CA LEU A 481 -15.59 -4.50 -5.19
C LEU A 481 -16.21 -4.41 -3.79
N GLY A 482 -17.47 -4.80 -3.64
CA GLY A 482 -18.17 -4.72 -2.35
C GLY A 482 -18.67 -3.32 -1.99
N ILE A 483 -18.56 -2.36 -2.89
CA ILE A 483 -19.14 -1.02 -2.77
C ILE A 483 -20.48 -1.02 -3.51
N GLU A 484 -21.53 -0.65 -2.82
CA GLU A 484 -22.85 -0.39 -3.40
C GLU A 484 -22.83 0.99 -4.03
N VAL A 485 -23.19 1.09 -5.31
CA VAL A 485 -23.22 2.35 -6.05
C VAL A 485 -24.64 2.63 -6.53
N LEU A 486 -25.24 3.66 -5.98
CA LEU A 486 -26.57 4.11 -6.39
C LEU A 486 -26.42 5.34 -7.30
N GLN A 487 -26.85 5.18 -8.55
CA GLN A 487 -26.91 6.28 -9.51
C GLN A 487 -28.23 7.06 -9.33
N SER A 488 -28.14 8.38 -9.31
CA SER A 488 -29.29 9.28 -9.27
C SER A 488 -29.12 10.43 -10.29
N THR A 489 -30.16 11.22 -10.47
CA THR A 489 -30.09 12.45 -11.28
C THR A 489 -29.11 13.49 -10.72
N LYS A 490 -28.79 13.41 -9.42
CA LYS A 490 -27.87 14.32 -8.72
C LYS A 490 -26.42 13.85 -8.71
N GLY A 491 -26.15 12.59 -9.03
CA GLY A 491 -24.80 11.98 -8.98
C GLY A 491 -24.82 10.56 -8.47
N TYR A 492 -23.67 10.09 -7.95
CA TYR A 492 -23.47 8.74 -7.44
C TYR A 492 -23.36 8.74 -5.91
N TYR A 493 -24.00 7.76 -5.26
CA TYR A 493 -23.88 7.47 -3.82
C TYR A 493 -23.11 6.17 -3.64
N LEU A 494 -22.03 6.20 -2.88
CA LEU A 494 -21.18 5.04 -2.59
C LEU A 494 -21.38 4.60 -1.15
N SER A 495 -21.80 3.35 -0.94
CA SER A 495 -22.02 2.79 0.39
C SER A 495 -21.50 1.35 0.51
N GLN A 496 -21.47 0.85 1.74
CA GLN A 496 -21.23 -0.54 2.08
C GLN A 496 -22.24 -0.99 3.16
N SER A 497 -23.49 -0.55 3.05
CA SER A 497 -24.52 -0.74 4.07
C SER A 497 -24.76 -2.21 4.39
N LYS A 498 -24.89 -3.07 3.38
CA LYS A 498 -25.03 -4.51 3.56
C LYS A 498 -23.83 -5.11 4.29
N TYR A 499 -22.61 -4.71 3.89
CA TYR A 499 -21.39 -5.23 4.53
C TYR A 499 -21.30 -4.80 6.00
N ILE A 500 -21.71 -3.57 6.35
CA ILE A 500 -21.77 -3.08 7.73
C ILE A 500 -22.75 -3.94 8.55
N LEU A 501 -23.95 -4.17 8.04
CA LEU A 501 -24.98 -4.96 8.72
C LEU A 501 -24.52 -6.42 8.92
N ASP A 502 -23.91 -7.02 7.90
CA ASP A 502 -23.33 -8.36 7.97
C ASP A 502 -22.17 -8.44 8.98
N LEU A 503 -21.32 -7.41 9.05
CA LEU A 503 -20.22 -7.33 9.99
C LEU A 503 -20.75 -7.23 11.46
N VAL A 504 -21.71 -6.36 11.67
CA VAL A 504 -22.35 -6.21 12.98
C VAL A 504 -23.03 -7.51 13.43
N ALA A 505 -23.76 -8.18 12.54
CA ALA A 505 -24.38 -9.47 12.83
C ALA A 505 -23.36 -10.55 13.18
N ARG A 506 -22.30 -10.70 12.39
CA ARG A 506 -21.22 -11.67 12.63
C ARG A 506 -20.38 -11.36 13.86
N SER A 507 -20.32 -10.11 14.29
CA SER A 507 -19.56 -9.71 15.48
C SER A 507 -20.18 -10.22 16.79
N GLY A 508 -21.41 -10.72 16.76
CA GLY A 508 -22.14 -11.16 17.96
C GLY A 508 -22.47 -10.02 18.92
N LEU A 509 -22.58 -8.79 18.41
CA LEU A 509 -23.00 -7.64 19.21
C LEU A 509 -24.47 -7.77 19.59
N SER A 510 -24.74 -8.27 20.80
CA SER A 510 -26.09 -8.60 21.29
C SER A 510 -26.88 -7.39 21.79
N ASP A 511 -26.19 -6.33 22.21
CA ASP A 511 -26.86 -5.12 22.68
C ASP A 511 -27.39 -4.27 21.52
N HIS A 512 -28.40 -3.41 21.78
CA HIS A 512 -28.96 -2.48 20.80
C HIS A 512 -28.40 -1.05 20.93
N ARG A 513 -27.32 -0.86 21.69
CA ARG A 513 -26.71 0.44 21.93
C ARG A 513 -26.13 1.01 20.64
N ARG A 514 -26.23 2.33 20.49
CA ARG A 514 -25.59 3.09 19.42
C ARG A 514 -24.53 4.01 20.04
N ALA A 515 -23.50 4.33 19.29
CA ALA A 515 -22.50 5.33 19.68
C ALA A 515 -22.59 6.51 18.73
N ALA A 516 -22.48 7.73 19.24
CA ALA A 516 -22.53 8.95 18.43
C ALA A 516 -21.23 9.22 17.64
N THR A 517 -20.08 8.71 18.17
CA THR A 517 -18.77 8.84 17.55
C THR A 517 -18.03 7.50 17.60
N PRO A 518 -17.12 7.23 16.63
CA PRO A 518 -16.43 5.93 16.59
C PRO A 518 -15.43 5.76 17.72
N MET A 519 -14.92 6.86 18.31
CA MET A 519 -13.91 6.82 19.38
C MET A 519 -14.15 7.91 20.42
N GLU A 520 -13.73 7.67 21.65
CA GLU A 520 -13.81 8.63 22.75
C GLU A 520 -12.72 9.69 22.63
N LEU A 521 -13.02 10.88 23.15
CA LEU A 521 -12.07 11.99 23.20
C LEU A 521 -10.87 11.62 24.09
N ASN A 522 -9.68 12.09 23.67
CA ASN A 522 -8.44 11.95 24.44
C ASN A 522 -8.07 10.51 24.83
N LEU A 523 -8.60 9.52 24.13
CA LEU A 523 -8.31 8.12 24.38
C LEU A 523 -6.82 7.82 24.13
N LYS A 524 -6.17 7.19 25.12
CA LYS A 524 -4.77 6.75 25.07
C LYS A 524 -4.69 5.27 25.39
N LEU A 525 -4.65 4.44 24.38
CA LEU A 525 -4.54 2.98 24.53
C LEU A 525 -3.08 2.55 24.64
N ARG A 526 -2.82 1.57 25.51
CA ARG A 526 -1.51 0.94 25.70
C ARG A 526 -1.63 -0.57 25.56
N PRO A 527 -0.57 -1.28 25.13
CA PRO A 527 -0.58 -2.74 25.01
C PRO A 527 -0.95 -3.50 26.30
N SER A 528 -0.70 -2.87 27.45
CA SER A 528 -0.96 -3.45 28.78
C SER A 528 -2.37 -3.18 29.33
N ASP A 529 -3.21 -2.42 28.61
CA ASP A 529 -4.52 -2.03 29.13
C ASP A 529 -5.49 -3.21 29.06
N GLY A 530 -5.94 -3.69 30.20
CA GLY A 530 -6.88 -4.81 30.34
C GLY A 530 -6.24 -6.20 30.27
N LYS A 531 -7.07 -7.22 30.20
CA LYS A 531 -6.63 -8.64 30.12
C LYS A 531 -6.44 -9.06 28.66
N PRO A 532 -5.42 -9.89 28.34
CA PRO A 532 -5.32 -10.49 27.00
C PRO A 532 -6.62 -11.18 26.61
N LEU A 533 -6.98 -11.11 25.32
CA LEU A 533 -8.14 -11.83 24.80
C LEU A 533 -7.84 -13.32 24.70
N GLU A 534 -8.78 -14.15 25.05
CA GLU A 534 -8.73 -15.60 24.86
C GLU A 534 -8.66 -15.97 23.38
N ASP A 535 -9.46 -15.30 22.54
CA ASP A 535 -9.41 -15.43 21.07
C ASP A 535 -8.99 -14.10 20.39
N PRO A 536 -7.69 -13.90 20.16
CA PRO A 536 -7.19 -12.74 19.40
C PRO A 536 -7.62 -12.74 17.94
N SER A 537 -8.00 -13.90 17.36
CA SER A 537 -8.34 -14.04 15.94
C SER A 537 -9.60 -13.27 15.61
N ARG A 538 -10.58 -13.30 16.51
CA ARG A 538 -11.84 -12.54 16.38
C ARG A 538 -11.58 -11.02 16.27
N TYR A 539 -10.68 -10.50 17.10
CA TYR A 539 -10.28 -9.10 17.04
C TYR A 539 -9.64 -8.76 15.68
N ARG A 540 -8.67 -9.57 15.25
CA ARG A 540 -7.98 -9.37 13.96
C ARG A 540 -8.96 -9.41 12.78
N HIS A 541 -9.92 -10.33 12.83
CA HIS A 541 -10.91 -10.47 11.77
C HIS A 541 -11.80 -9.23 11.64
N ILE A 542 -12.30 -8.71 12.77
CA ILE A 542 -13.14 -7.52 12.77
C ILE A 542 -12.33 -6.28 12.37
N VAL A 543 -11.11 -6.09 12.91
CA VAL A 543 -10.25 -4.97 12.50
C VAL A 543 -9.95 -5.02 11.01
N GLY A 544 -9.62 -6.20 10.46
CA GLY A 544 -9.43 -6.37 9.00
C GLY A 544 -10.66 -5.99 8.19
N SER A 545 -11.87 -6.34 8.68
CA SER A 545 -13.13 -5.93 8.05
C SER A 545 -13.37 -4.41 8.14
N LEU A 546 -12.99 -3.79 9.27
CA LEU A 546 -13.08 -2.33 9.43
C LEU A 546 -12.10 -1.58 8.53
N VAL A 547 -10.88 -2.10 8.31
CA VAL A 547 -9.92 -1.53 7.35
C VAL A 547 -10.54 -1.50 5.95
N TYR A 548 -11.22 -2.56 5.55
CA TYR A 548 -11.91 -2.59 4.26
C TYR A 548 -13.06 -1.56 4.20
N LEU A 549 -13.80 -1.36 5.27
CA LEU A 549 -14.87 -0.34 5.36
C LEU A 549 -14.36 1.10 5.21
N THR A 550 -13.09 1.38 5.56
CA THR A 550 -12.54 2.74 5.39
C THR A 550 -12.51 3.23 3.94
N VAL A 551 -12.80 2.36 2.98
CA VAL A 551 -12.89 2.71 1.55
C VAL A 551 -14.06 3.65 1.25
N THR A 552 -15.20 3.48 1.94
CA THR A 552 -16.39 4.33 1.81
C THR A 552 -16.76 5.05 3.11
N ARG A 553 -16.08 4.71 4.21
CA ARG A 553 -16.32 5.27 5.54
C ARG A 553 -15.05 5.94 6.07
N PRO A 554 -14.69 7.13 5.54
CA PRO A 554 -13.55 7.92 6.02
C PRO A 554 -13.64 8.26 7.51
N ASP A 555 -14.84 8.39 8.02
CA ASP A 555 -15.19 8.72 9.39
C ASP A 555 -14.68 7.72 10.46
N ILE A 556 -14.44 6.46 10.10
CA ILE A 556 -13.83 5.49 11.02
C ILE A 556 -12.32 5.33 10.82
N ALA A 557 -11.70 6.03 9.85
CA ALA A 557 -10.30 5.78 9.48
C ALA A 557 -9.32 5.97 10.65
N HIS A 558 -9.50 7.04 11.45
CA HIS A 558 -8.67 7.26 12.63
C HIS A 558 -8.87 6.17 13.70
N ALA A 559 -10.11 5.81 14.02
CA ALA A 559 -10.42 4.77 14.99
C ALA A 559 -9.83 3.41 14.59
N VAL A 560 -9.96 3.05 13.30
CA VAL A 560 -9.39 1.82 12.75
C VAL A 560 -7.87 1.86 12.78
N HIS A 561 -7.25 3.01 12.46
CA HIS A 561 -5.81 3.19 12.57
C HIS A 561 -5.30 2.92 14.00
N ILE A 562 -5.95 3.47 15.02
CA ILE A 562 -5.58 3.26 16.43
C ILE A 562 -5.74 1.77 16.82
N LEU A 563 -6.89 1.17 16.52
CA LEU A 563 -7.16 -0.23 16.88
C LEU A 563 -6.24 -1.22 16.15
N SER A 564 -5.82 -0.90 14.92
CA SER A 564 -4.91 -1.74 14.14
C SER A 564 -3.53 -1.92 14.79
N GLN A 565 -3.12 -1.02 15.68
CA GLN A 565 -1.83 -1.11 16.37
C GLN A 565 -1.77 -2.28 17.37
N PHE A 566 -2.92 -2.83 17.80
CA PHE A 566 -3.03 -3.87 18.82
C PHE A 566 -3.37 -5.26 18.27
N VAL A 567 -3.35 -5.47 16.94
CA VAL A 567 -3.72 -6.76 16.31
C VAL A 567 -2.80 -7.93 16.69
N SER A 568 -1.55 -7.67 17.10
CA SER A 568 -0.61 -8.70 17.54
C SER A 568 -0.97 -9.28 18.90
N ALA A 569 -1.39 -8.44 19.85
CA ALA A 569 -1.72 -8.81 21.23
C ALA A 569 -2.90 -7.98 21.75
N PRO A 570 -4.13 -8.20 21.26
CA PRO A 570 -5.30 -7.44 21.69
C PRO A 570 -5.75 -7.82 23.09
N THR A 571 -6.32 -6.84 23.80
CA THR A 571 -6.85 -7.02 25.15
C THR A 571 -8.35 -6.75 25.22
N SER A 572 -8.97 -7.02 26.38
CA SER A 572 -10.39 -6.74 26.64
C SER A 572 -10.75 -5.26 26.50
N VAL A 573 -9.83 -4.36 26.82
CA VAL A 573 -10.03 -2.90 26.63
C VAL A 573 -10.03 -2.55 25.16
N HIS A 574 -9.07 -3.04 24.38
CA HIS A 574 -9.05 -2.85 22.92
C HIS A 574 -10.31 -3.38 22.25
N TYR A 575 -10.80 -4.53 22.72
CA TYR A 575 -12.04 -5.12 22.20
C TYR A 575 -13.27 -4.27 22.57
N GLY A 576 -13.31 -3.67 23.76
CA GLY A 576 -14.37 -2.73 24.17
C GLY A 576 -14.48 -1.54 23.23
N HIS A 577 -13.35 -0.92 22.85
CA HIS A 577 -13.31 0.18 21.87
C HIS A 577 -13.65 -0.28 20.45
N LEU A 578 -13.26 -1.51 20.07
CA LEU A 578 -13.70 -2.12 18.80
C LEU A 578 -15.23 -2.24 18.74
N LEU A 579 -15.87 -2.71 19.82
CA LEU A 579 -17.33 -2.79 19.91
C LEU A 579 -17.99 -1.39 19.82
N ARG A 580 -17.33 -0.34 20.30
CA ARG A 580 -17.82 1.04 20.12
C ARG A 580 -17.87 1.43 18.66
N VAL A 581 -16.84 1.11 17.86
CA VAL A 581 -16.86 1.37 16.43
C VAL A 581 -18.02 0.62 15.74
N LEU A 582 -18.28 -0.63 16.13
CA LEU A 582 -19.41 -1.40 15.60
C LEU A 582 -20.77 -0.79 15.98
N ARG A 583 -20.91 -0.27 17.22
CA ARG A 583 -22.11 0.44 17.66
C ARG A 583 -22.34 1.74 16.90
N TYR A 584 -21.25 2.46 16.59
CA TYR A 584 -21.28 3.64 15.74
C TYR A 584 -21.73 3.29 14.31
N LEU A 585 -21.12 2.29 13.71
CA LEU A 585 -21.47 1.82 12.36
C LEU A 585 -22.92 1.33 12.26
N ARG A 586 -23.42 0.64 13.28
CA ARG A 586 -24.83 0.24 13.34
C ARG A 586 -25.79 1.44 13.38
N GLY A 587 -25.39 2.52 14.04
CA GLY A 587 -26.15 3.75 14.11
C GLY A 587 -26.11 4.60 12.84
N THR A 588 -25.12 4.34 11.97
CA THR A 588 -24.83 5.12 10.75
C THR A 588 -24.68 4.21 9.53
N SER A 589 -25.36 3.06 9.51
CA SER A 589 -25.21 2.07 8.43
C SER A 589 -25.70 2.54 7.06
N SER A 590 -26.64 3.49 7.03
CA SER A 590 -27.17 4.12 5.81
C SER A 590 -26.26 5.19 5.21
N GLN A 591 -25.29 5.69 5.96
CA GLN A 591 -24.39 6.76 5.50
C GLN A 591 -23.59 6.34 4.27
N CYS A 592 -23.58 7.20 3.24
CA CYS A 592 -22.85 7.01 1.99
C CYS A 592 -22.04 8.27 1.65
N LEU A 593 -21.03 8.12 0.80
CA LEU A 593 -20.34 9.24 0.17
C LEU A 593 -21.12 9.65 -1.08
N PHE A 594 -21.39 10.93 -1.20
CA PHE A 594 -22.09 11.47 -2.36
C PHE A 594 -21.12 12.19 -3.31
N TYR A 595 -21.12 11.78 -4.57
CA TYR A 595 -20.36 12.35 -5.67
C TYR A 595 -21.30 13.08 -6.60
N ALA A 596 -21.29 14.41 -6.47
CA ALA A 596 -22.27 15.26 -7.12
C ALA A 596 -22.03 15.40 -8.61
N ARG A 597 -23.12 15.40 -9.38
CA ARG A 597 -23.15 15.84 -10.77
C ARG A 597 -22.85 17.34 -10.80
N ASP A 598 -22.22 17.81 -11.86
CA ASP A 598 -21.87 19.22 -12.05
C ASP A 598 -20.91 19.81 -11.00
N SER A 599 -20.21 18.95 -10.23
CA SER A 599 -19.15 19.37 -9.33
C SER A 599 -17.93 19.84 -10.12
N PRO A 600 -17.27 20.95 -9.78
CA PRO A 600 -16.09 21.40 -10.51
C PRO A 600 -14.94 20.41 -10.35
N LEU A 601 -14.18 20.15 -11.43
CA LEU A 601 -13.05 19.24 -11.44
C LEU A 601 -11.76 19.92 -10.92
N HIS A 602 -11.84 20.58 -9.76
CA HIS A 602 -10.71 21.26 -9.11
C HIS A 602 -10.26 20.49 -7.88
N LEU A 603 -8.96 20.17 -7.84
CA LEU A 603 -8.35 19.54 -6.64
C LEU A 603 -8.19 20.58 -5.53
N HIS A 604 -8.51 20.17 -4.30
CA HIS A 604 -8.07 20.85 -3.08
C HIS A 604 -7.86 19.83 -1.97
N ALA A 605 -7.04 20.15 -0.98
CA ALA A 605 -6.62 19.21 0.04
C ALA A 605 -6.52 19.86 1.43
N TYR A 606 -6.74 19.06 2.46
CA TYR A 606 -6.50 19.37 3.87
C TYR A 606 -5.41 18.47 4.41
N SER A 607 -4.52 19.02 5.22
CA SER A 607 -3.42 18.28 5.87
C SER A 607 -3.30 18.68 7.33
N ASP A 608 -3.15 17.71 8.23
CA ASP A 608 -2.97 17.89 9.67
C ASP A 608 -2.03 16.82 10.25
N ALA A 609 -1.41 17.12 11.38
CA ALA A 609 -0.63 16.15 12.14
C ALA A 609 -0.78 16.33 13.65
N THR A 610 -1.22 15.28 14.32
CA THR A 610 -1.25 15.25 15.79
C THR A 610 0.14 14.96 16.36
N TRP A 611 0.76 15.97 16.98
CA TRP A 611 2.11 15.85 17.52
C TRP A 611 2.19 14.88 18.70
N ALA A 612 3.16 13.94 18.61
CA ALA A 612 3.52 13.00 19.68
C ALA A 612 2.33 12.28 20.32
N SER A 613 1.31 11.98 19.52
CA SER A 613 0.02 11.42 19.97
C SER A 613 0.11 9.97 20.44
N ASP A 614 1.07 9.19 19.93
CA ASP A 614 1.25 7.81 20.35
C ASP A 614 1.81 7.75 21.79
N PRO A 615 1.10 7.10 22.73
CA PRO A 615 1.52 7.07 24.14
C PRO A 615 2.76 6.18 24.38
N ILE A 616 3.13 5.31 23.44
CA ILE A 616 4.19 4.32 23.59
C ILE A 616 5.51 4.86 23.07
N ASN A 617 5.54 5.32 21.82
CA ASN A 617 6.76 5.70 21.12
C ASN A 617 6.78 7.17 20.67
N ARG A 618 5.74 7.95 21.04
CA ARG A 618 5.64 9.39 20.78
C ARG A 618 5.69 9.78 19.30
N HIS A 619 5.34 8.85 18.41
CA HIS A 619 5.16 9.18 17.00
C HIS A 619 3.90 10.01 16.79
N SER A 620 3.97 10.89 15.82
CA SER A 620 2.84 11.71 15.35
C SER A 620 1.97 10.92 14.38
N VAL A 621 0.73 11.35 14.20
CA VAL A 621 -0.18 10.81 13.17
C VAL A 621 -0.40 11.88 12.11
N THR A 622 -0.15 11.53 10.86
CA THR A 622 -0.52 12.33 9.68
C THR A 622 -1.94 12.00 9.26
N GLY A 623 -2.74 13.03 9.03
CA GLY A 623 -4.05 12.95 8.40
C GLY A 623 -4.13 13.84 7.19
N TYR A 624 -4.77 13.37 6.12
CA TYR A 624 -5.13 14.22 4.99
C TYR A 624 -6.46 13.78 4.36
N CYS A 625 -7.08 14.73 3.68
CA CYS A 625 -8.22 14.49 2.80
C CYS A 625 -8.10 15.34 1.55
N ILE A 626 -8.25 14.72 0.37
CA ILE A 626 -8.16 15.36 -0.93
C ILE A 626 -9.51 15.23 -1.65
N PHE A 627 -9.98 16.34 -2.18
CA PHE A 627 -11.24 16.45 -2.88
C PHE A 627 -11.01 16.76 -4.36
N LEU A 628 -11.91 16.26 -5.19
CA LEU A 628 -12.12 16.72 -6.55
C LEU A 628 -13.49 17.39 -6.60
N GLY A 629 -13.50 18.74 -6.64
CA GLY A 629 -14.70 19.51 -6.38
C GLY A 629 -15.26 19.23 -4.99
N SER A 630 -16.50 18.80 -4.89
CA SER A 630 -17.15 18.43 -3.62
C SER A 630 -16.91 16.96 -3.22
N SER A 631 -16.27 16.15 -4.07
CA SER A 631 -16.13 14.70 -3.89
C SER A 631 -14.82 14.35 -3.19
N PRO A 632 -14.83 13.71 -2.00
CA PRO A 632 -13.61 13.22 -1.36
C PRO A 632 -13.10 11.99 -2.11
N ILE A 633 -11.89 12.08 -2.71
CA ILE A 633 -11.32 11.03 -3.54
C ILE A 633 -10.16 10.28 -2.86
N ALA A 634 -9.41 10.95 -1.97
CA ALA A 634 -8.30 10.36 -1.25
C ALA A 634 -8.27 10.84 0.20
N TRP A 635 -8.01 9.94 1.15
CA TRP A 635 -7.83 10.25 2.57
C TRP A 635 -6.93 9.23 3.24
N LYS A 636 -6.33 9.64 4.35
CA LYS A 636 -5.41 8.79 5.11
C LYS A 636 -5.33 9.18 6.57
N SER A 637 -5.18 8.17 7.43
CA SER A 637 -4.75 8.29 8.81
C SER A 637 -3.54 7.37 8.99
N LYS A 638 -2.35 7.92 9.21
CA LYS A 638 -1.11 7.11 9.26
C LYS A 638 -0.11 7.67 10.26
N LYS A 639 0.41 6.78 11.10
CA LYS A 639 1.52 7.07 12.01
C LYS A 639 2.79 7.39 11.25
N GLN A 640 3.47 8.47 11.62
CA GLN A 640 4.76 8.85 11.04
C GLN A 640 5.85 7.86 11.42
N ALA A 641 6.79 7.64 10.50
CA ALA A 641 7.89 6.70 10.72
C ALA A 641 8.96 7.21 11.72
N ALA A 642 9.06 8.54 11.86
CA ALA A 642 10.02 9.18 12.78
C ALA A 642 9.30 10.02 13.83
N VAL A 643 9.93 10.18 15.00
CA VAL A 643 9.44 11.05 16.05
C VAL A 643 9.73 12.50 15.68
N SER A 644 8.72 13.35 15.73
CA SER A 644 8.83 14.79 15.50
C SER A 644 9.14 15.52 16.80
N ARG A 645 10.10 16.47 16.79
CA ARG A 645 10.53 17.24 17.95
C ARG A 645 9.59 18.40 18.28
N SER A 646 8.79 18.83 17.31
CA SER A 646 7.78 19.88 17.47
C SER A 646 6.51 19.56 16.67
N SER A 647 5.41 20.26 16.98
CA SER A 647 4.17 20.17 16.18
C SER A 647 4.44 20.61 14.74
N THR A 648 5.16 21.70 14.54
CA THR A 648 5.54 22.22 13.22
C THR A 648 6.29 21.18 12.38
N GLU A 649 7.18 20.40 13.00
CA GLU A 649 7.86 19.29 12.30
C GLU A 649 6.88 18.20 11.87
N ALA A 650 5.94 17.83 12.72
CA ALA A 650 4.91 16.86 12.40
C ALA A 650 4.05 17.35 11.23
N GLU A 651 3.68 18.62 11.24
CA GLU A 651 2.91 19.26 10.17
C GLU A 651 3.67 19.29 8.83
N LEU A 652 4.94 19.67 8.82
CA LEU A 652 5.75 19.67 7.60
C LEU A 652 5.87 18.29 6.97
N ARG A 653 5.94 17.23 7.79
CA ARG A 653 5.92 15.84 7.31
C ARG A 653 4.55 15.45 6.72
N ALA A 654 3.47 15.95 7.34
CA ALA A 654 2.12 15.75 6.82
C ALA A 654 1.93 16.49 5.49
N LEU A 655 2.36 17.76 5.41
CA LEU A 655 2.34 18.55 4.17
C LEU A 655 3.12 17.87 3.04
N ALA A 656 4.33 17.37 3.29
CA ALA A 656 5.10 16.66 2.28
C ALA A 656 4.41 15.38 1.79
N THR A 657 3.81 14.62 2.71
CA THR A 657 3.05 13.41 2.38
C THR A 657 1.82 13.75 1.52
N THR A 658 1.08 14.78 1.90
CA THR A 658 -0.12 15.22 1.16
C THR A 658 0.26 15.79 -0.21
N THR A 659 1.34 16.56 -0.29
CA THR A 659 1.89 17.07 -1.56
C THR A 659 2.22 15.94 -2.53
N SER A 660 2.84 14.85 -2.05
CA SER A 660 3.13 13.67 -2.90
C SER A 660 1.86 13.05 -3.48
N GLU A 661 0.80 12.95 -2.69
CA GLU A 661 -0.49 12.41 -3.15
C GLU A 661 -1.17 13.37 -4.16
N ILE A 662 -1.11 14.68 -3.91
CA ILE A 662 -1.64 15.70 -4.85
C ILE A 662 -0.93 15.59 -6.22
N ILE A 663 0.38 15.46 -6.23
CA ILE A 663 1.17 15.35 -7.47
C ILE A 663 0.73 14.11 -8.26
N TRP A 664 0.64 12.97 -7.58
CA TRP A 664 0.19 11.74 -8.22
C TRP A 664 -1.23 11.85 -8.77
N LEU A 665 -2.15 12.49 -8.02
CA LEU A 665 -3.52 12.74 -8.48
C LEU A 665 -3.57 13.70 -9.69
N ARG A 666 -2.71 14.72 -9.73
CA ARG A 666 -2.63 15.61 -10.89
C ARG A 666 -2.18 14.87 -12.14
N TRP A 667 -1.21 13.96 -12.01
CA TRP A 667 -0.80 13.10 -13.11
C TRP A 667 -1.91 12.15 -13.54
N LEU A 668 -2.57 11.51 -12.59
CA LEU A 668 -3.72 10.64 -12.88
C LEU A 668 -4.86 11.38 -13.59
N LEU A 669 -5.15 12.61 -13.18
CA LEU A 669 -6.17 13.45 -13.85
C LEU A 669 -5.74 13.85 -15.26
N ALA A 670 -4.45 14.12 -15.49
CA ALA A 670 -3.91 14.35 -16.83
C ALA A 670 -4.10 13.11 -17.72
N ASP A 671 -3.90 11.89 -17.18
CA ASP A 671 -4.21 10.65 -17.89
C ASP A 671 -5.71 10.56 -18.25
N PHE A 672 -6.61 11.08 -17.43
CA PHE A 672 -8.04 11.19 -17.76
C PHE A 672 -8.35 12.29 -18.78
N GLY A 673 -7.33 13.04 -19.23
CA GLY A 673 -7.47 14.20 -20.11
C GLY A 673 -8.08 15.42 -19.40
N ILE A 674 -7.89 15.53 -18.09
CA ILE A 674 -8.36 16.66 -17.26
C ILE A 674 -7.13 17.48 -16.87
N SER A 675 -7.06 18.72 -17.37
CA SER A 675 -6.01 19.66 -16.99
C SER A 675 -6.27 20.20 -15.57
N CYS A 676 -5.22 20.24 -14.76
CA CYS A 676 -5.23 20.93 -13.49
C CYS A 676 -4.60 22.31 -13.67
N ASP A 677 -5.39 23.28 -14.12
CA ASP A 677 -4.92 24.65 -14.36
C ASP A 677 -4.73 25.36 -13.02
N GLY A 678 -3.51 25.86 -12.81
CA GLY A 678 -3.14 26.53 -11.57
C GLY A 678 -2.72 25.59 -10.42
N PRO A 679 -2.29 26.19 -9.29
CA PRO A 679 -1.85 25.44 -8.13
C PRO A 679 -3.03 24.82 -7.37
N THR A 680 -2.85 23.63 -6.82
CA THR A 680 -3.84 22.97 -5.96
C THR A 680 -3.78 23.57 -4.56
N PRO A 681 -4.89 24.13 -4.02
CA PRO A 681 -4.95 24.59 -2.65
C PRO A 681 -4.69 23.44 -1.66
N LEU A 682 -3.72 23.64 -0.76
CA LEU A 682 -3.40 22.73 0.33
C LEU A 682 -3.55 23.48 1.66
N LEU A 683 -4.60 23.13 2.40
CA LEU A 683 -5.02 23.81 3.62
C LEU A 683 -4.39 23.17 4.86
N CYS A 684 -3.78 24.02 5.71
CA CYS A 684 -3.12 23.63 6.95
C CYS A 684 -3.44 24.66 8.04
N ASP A 685 -3.62 24.23 9.28
CA ASP A 685 -3.90 25.14 10.40
C ASP A 685 -2.63 25.60 11.15
N ASN A 686 -1.45 25.11 10.75
CA ASN A 686 -0.17 25.48 11.34
C ASN A 686 0.53 26.57 10.53
N THR A 687 0.35 27.83 10.92
CA THR A 687 0.97 29.00 10.27
C THR A 687 2.51 28.92 10.25
N SER A 688 3.14 28.34 11.29
CA SER A 688 4.59 28.18 11.35
C SER A 688 5.10 27.18 10.31
N ALA A 689 4.36 26.08 10.08
CA ALA A 689 4.68 25.12 9.03
C ALA A 689 4.57 25.74 7.64
N ILE A 690 3.52 26.51 7.38
CA ILE A 690 3.33 27.26 6.13
C ILE A 690 4.47 28.25 5.91
N GLN A 691 4.85 29.03 6.92
CA GLN A 691 5.96 30.00 6.82
C GLN A 691 7.30 29.32 6.55
N ILE A 692 7.62 28.21 7.22
CA ILE A 692 8.87 27.46 6.99
C ILE A 692 8.86 26.82 5.60
N ALA A 693 7.74 26.36 5.12
CA ALA A 693 7.62 25.83 3.77
C ALA A 693 7.92 26.91 2.70
N HIS A 694 7.51 28.17 2.92
CA HIS A 694 7.76 29.26 1.98
C HIS A 694 9.15 29.89 2.11
N ASP A 695 9.68 30.04 3.34
CA ASP A 695 10.88 30.82 3.61
C ASP A 695 12.14 29.93 3.74
N PRO A 696 13.13 30.07 2.83
CA PRO A 696 14.36 29.27 2.87
C PRO A 696 15.27 29.66 4.06
N VAL A 697 15.18 30.88 4.57
CA VAL A 697 16.07 31.37 5.67
C VAL A 697 15.74 30.68 7.00
N LYS A 698 14.47 30.39 7.25
CA LYS A 698 14.04 29.65 8.45
C LYS A 698 14.45 28.18 8.43
N HIS A 699 14.88 27.66 7.30
CA HIS A 699 15.32 26.27 7.12
C HIS A 699 16.64 25.97 7.86
N GLU A 700 17.55 26.91 8.07
CA GLU A 700 18.80 26.65 8.78
C GLU A 700 18.58 26.25 10.25
N LEU A 701 17.50 26.69 10.87
CA LEU A 701 17.08 26.31 12.21
C LEU A 701 16.48 24.92 12.32
N THR A 702 16.15 24.28 11.19
CA THR A 702 15.34 23.06 11.12
C THR A 702 15.96 21.98 10.20
N LYS A 703 17.29 21.85 10.21
CA LYS A 703 18.06 20.94 9.34
C LYS A 703 17.54 19.48 9.31
N HIS A 704 16.92 19.00 10.37
CA HIS A 704 16.39 17.64 10.49
C HIS A 704 15.06 17.38 9.72
N ILE A 705 14.37 18.46 9.30
CA ILE A 705 13.15 18.40 8.44
C ILE A 705 13.41 18.97 7.03
N GLY A 706 14.69 19.18 6.71
CA GLY A 706 15.09 19.86 5.47
C GLY A 706 14.52 19.25 4.21
N VAL A 707 14.41 17.93 4.14
CA VAL A 707 13.90 17.23 2.94
C VAL A 707 12.41 17.52 2.75
N ASP A 708 11.59 17.33 3.78
CA ASP A 708 10.13 17.50 3.69
C ASP A 708 9.76 18.96 3.41
N ALA A 709 10.42 19.91 4.13
CA ALA A 709 10.19 21.33 3.90
C ALA A 709 10.67 21.79 2.50
N SER A 710 11.82 21.30 2.02
CA SER A 710 12.33 21.62 0.70
C SER A 710 11.48 21.05 -0.43
N PHE A 711 10.98 19.82 -0.25
CA PHE A 711 10.06 19.19 -1.20
C PHE A 711 8.78 20.01 -1.33
N THR A 712 8.11 20.32 -0.23
CA THR A 712 6.89 21.12 -0.22
C THR A 712 7.15 22.51 -0.83
N ARG A 713 8.24 23.19 -0.47
CA ARG A 713 8.64 24.49 -1.03
C ARG A 713 8.84 24.44 -2.53
N SER A 714 9.55 23.43 -3.01
CA SER A 714 9.77 23.26 -4.45
C SER A 714 8.45 23.25 -5.23
N HIS A 715 7.45 22.54 -4.73
CA HIS A 715 6.14 22.47 -5.36
C HIS A 715 5.28 23.73 -5.19
N CYS A 716 5.50 24.53 -4.12
CA CYS A 716 4.93 25.87 -4.02
C CYS A 716 5.54 26.81 -5.10
N HIS A 717 6.87 26.80 -5.25
CA HIS A 717 7.56 27.62 -6.25
C HIS A 717 7.18 27.21 -7.69
N GLN A 718 7.01 25.93 -7.96
CA GLN A 718 6.56 25.40 -9.25
C GLN A 718 5.07 25.65 -9.51
N LYS A 719 4.34 26.26 -8.58
CA LYS A 719 2.90 26.44 -8.67
C LYS A 719 2.10 25.14 -8.84
N THR A 720 2.62 24.05 -8.30
CA THR A 720 1.89 22.76 -8.22
C THR A 720 0.87 22.80 -7.10
N ILE A 721 1.25 23.36 -5.96
CA ILE A 721 0.39 23.56 -4.78
C ILE A 721 0.43 25.03 -4.33
N ASP A 722 -0.62 25.44 -3.62
CA ASP A 722 -0.74 26.71 -2.92
C ASP A 722 -1.09 26.45 -1.46
N LEU A 723 -0.16 26.76 -0.55
CA LEU A 723 -0.37 26.56 0.89
C LEU A 723 -1.24 27.68 1.45
N GLN A 724 -2.38 27.30 2.01
CA GLN A 724 -3.33 28.24 2.61
C GLN A 724 -3.59 27.90 4.07
N TYR A 725 -3.77 28.94 4.88
CA TYR A 725 -4.17 28.76 6.27
C TYR A 725 -5.67 28.48 6.38
N VAL A 726 -6.01 27.51 7.24
CA VAL A 726 -7.40 27.23 7.64
C VAL A 726 -7.47 27.20 9.18
N PRO A 727 -8.50 27.83 9.78
CA PRO A 727 -8.70 27.68 11.22
C PRO A 727 -8.98 26.23 11.63
N SER A 728 -8.53 25.83 12.83
CA SER A 728 -8.65 24.43 13.30
C SER A 728 -10.12 23.96 13.36
N GLU A 729 -11.08 24.86 13.60
CA GLU A 729 -12.52 24.51 13.58
C GLU A 729 -13.00 24.10 12.18
N LEU A 730 -12.29 24.53 11.15
CA LEU A 730 -12.60 24.24 9.75
C LEU A 730 -11.65 23.19 9.15
N GLN A 731 -10.68 22.68 9.91
CA GLN A 731 -9.69 21.69 9.46
C GLN A 731 -10.33 20.31 9.31
N VAL A 732 -10.61 19.89 8.08
CA VAL A 732 -11.22 18.59 7.79
C VAL A 732 -10.25 17.44 8.08
N ALA A 733 -8.93 17.65 7.95
CA ALA A 733 -7.93 16.62 8.19
C ALA A 733 -7.86 16.20 9.67
N ASP A 734 -8.37 16.99 10.60
CA ASP A 734 -8.57 16.64 12.00
C ASP A 734 -9.34 15.31 12.19
N PHE A 735 -10.23 15.02 11.26
CA PHE A 735 -11.02 13.79 11.23
C PHE A 735 -10.16 12.52 11.16
N PHE A 736 -8.95 12.65 10.65
CA PHE A 736 -8.01 11.55 10.42
C PHE A 736 -6.86 11.50 11.45
N THR A 737 -6.79 12.48 12.34
CA THR A 737 -5.68 12.60 13.31
C THR A 737 -6.11 12.51 14.75
N LYS A 738 -7.36 12.86 15.08
CA LYS A 738 -7.87 12.90 16.45
C LYS A 738 -9.35 12.52 16.56
N ALA A 739 -9.75 12.01 17.73
CA ALA A 739 -11.16 11.85 18.06
C ALA A 739 -11.82 13.21 18.25
N GLN A 740 -13.07 13.33 17.87
CA GLN A 740 -13.83 14.60 17.85
C GLN A 740 -15.05 14.57 18.75
N THR A 741 -15.55 15.73 19.17
CA THR A 741 -16.88 15.87 19.78
C THR A 741 -17.95 15.43 18.80
N GLN A 742 -19.16 15.15 19.29
CA GLN A 742 -20.25 14.75 18.43
C GLN A 742 -20.60 15.83 17.41
N GLU A 743 -20.60 17.12 17.81
CA GLU A 743 -20.91 18.26 16.94
C GLU A 743 -19.85 18.40 15.84
N GLN A 744 -18.57 18.38 16.22
CA GLN A 744 -17.46 18.49 15.26
C GLN A 744 -17.41 17.30 14.32
N HIS A 745 -17.72 16.11 14.82
CA HIS A 745 -17.78 14.88 14.01
C HIS A 745 -18.85 15.01 12.91
N TRP A 746 -20.07 15.40 13.28
CA TRP A 746 -21.16 15.60 12.31
C TRP A 746 -20.90 16.74 11.33
N PHE A 747 -20.30 17.83 11.80
CA PHE A 747 -19.90 18.93 10.93
C PHE A 747 -18.88 18.47 9.85
N ASN A 748 -17.89 17.67 10.23
CA ASN A 748 -16.92 17.13 9.28
C ASN A 748 -17.54 16.05 8.37
N MET A 749 -18.51 15.27 8.84
CA MET A 749 -19.28 14.35 7.98
C MET A 749 -19.99 15.11 6.85
N LEU A 750 -20.61 16.24 7.15
CA LEU A 750 -21.23 17.10 6.12
C LEU A 750 -20.18 17.62 5.12
N LYS A 751 -19.01 18.06 5.60
CA LYS A 751 -17.91 18.49 4.72
C LYS A 751 -17.36 17.37 3.83
N LEU A 752 -17.37 16.14 4.31
CA LEU A 752 -17.01 14.96 3.51
C LEU A 752 -18.11 14.54 2.53
N ASN A 753 -19.17 15.34 2.41
CA ASN A 753 -20.32 15.05 1.57
C ASN A 753 -20.95 13.68 1.90
N ALA A 754 -20.88 13.30 3.18
CA ALA A 754 -21.50 12.09 3.69
C ALA A 754 -22.97 12.37 4.04
N SER A 755 -23.87 11.62 3.43
CA SER A 755 -25.32 11.79 3.59
C SER A 755 -26.03 10.44 3.53
N ASP A 756 -27.28 10.41 3.95
CA ASP A 756 -28.13 9.27 3.67
C ASP A 756 -28.54 9.26 2.18
N PRO A 757 -28.60 8.11 1.53
CA PRO A 757 -29.07 8.01 0.16
C PRO A 757 -30.54 8.44 0.08
N PRO A 758 -30.99 8.96 -1.06
CA PRO A 758 -32.42 9.22 -1.26
C PRO A 758 -33.21 7.91 -1.10
N LEU A 759 -34.39 8.02 -0.52
CA LEU A 759 -35.29 6.86 -0.49
C LEU A 759 -35.52 6.37 -1.92
N PRO A 760 -35.53 5.04 -2.15
CA PRO A 760 -35.88 4.51 -3.46
C PRO A 760 -37.26 5.04 -3.86
N PRO A 761 -37.45 5.37 -5.15
CA PRO A 761 -38.73 5.91 -5.66
C PRO A 761 -39.87 4.92 -5.46
#